data_4adef86178d3c42985a1abf0ded70d06
#
_entry.id   4adef86178d3c42985a1abf0ded70d06
#
_cell.length_a   1.000
_cell.length_b   1.000
_cell.length_c   1.000
_cell.angle_alpha   90.00
_cell.angle_beta   90.00
_cell.angle_gamma   90.00
#
_symmetry.space_group_name_H-M   'P 1'
#
loop_
_entity.id
_entity.type
_entity.pdbx_description
1 polymer ?
#
loop_
_entity_poly.entity_id
_entity_poly.type
_entity_poly.pdbx_seq_one_letter_code
_entity_poly.pdbx_strand_id
1 'polypeptide(L)'
;MEGIDYQIIVDRLLTLLIALVAGLIAAFLTFLLFYIFLIFLRLRKREEISLEMVTLEVRLPRDNEIKIDAAEQMFASFSSLKKSGWQSYFDLDDVVAFEIVGKPSEIRFYVSAPARIIDLVEKTIYSYYPAADIRRVDEPNIYSEDGKVAYAALVTKTSPYLPLKTYRDLPTDSLSAITSALSKMGEGEGAMVQILIRPAKGDWKKAGKSYVASIKKTEANPEKATFKTDPKTLDKIDEKCSRSGFETCVRFAVSAKTKELADIHLRNLKTAFSQFNSDLNSFQSAKIIFPAGFMINFIYKFFPVFEFPWWRSISILSTDELATIFHFPNKTVETPHIQWLKAKTAPVPSEVPQTGGTYIGQGYYRGVKRPVHIGFEDRRRHVYIIGKTGVGKSVLLHDMAIQDIKAGHGVCVIDPHGDLIDEIVKYIPPERAEDVIYFDPSDTERPMGLNLLEAYNEEQKHFITTSIINLMYKLYDPQRTGIIGPRFEHAVRNAMLTVMSEPGSTFVEVVRCLTDSRYVQELLPKVTDPIVRRYWTDQIAQTSDFHKSEVLDYIVSKFGRFVTNKTMRNIIGQSKSAFDFRQCMDEGKILLINLSKGKLGEENSSFLGLVLIPKILVAAMSRQEIPEEQRRDFFLYVDEFQNFATPDFATILSEARKYHLNLTVANQFIGQMEEEVKNAVFGNVGTLIAFRVGVTDASYLQREFQPVFTETDLINVERFHAYMKTIVDNEPVPPFSVDLTKDMKVWKAGANEKIAKAIIELSRLKYGRPKELVEAEISQRARL
;
A
#
# COMPACT_ATOMS: atom_id res chain seq x y z
N MET A 1 67.35 -7.63 -86.24
CA MET A 1 66.13 -7.68 -85.48
C MET A 1 66.24 -8.76 -84.42
N GLU A 2 66.49 -8.32 -83.17
CA GLU A 2 66.64 -9.22 -82.07
C GLU A 2 65.24 -9.78 -81.71
N GLY A 3 65.10 -11.10 -81.78
CA GLY A 3 63.85 -11.76 -81.45
C GLY A 3 63.50 -11.50 -80.01
N ILE A 4 62.36 -10.84 -79.74
CA ILE A 4 61.80 -10.66 -78.43
C ILE A 4 61.50 -12.05 -77.86
N ASP A 5 62.23 -12.41 -76.81
CA ASP A 5 62.08 -13.75 -76.15
C ASP A 5 60.73 -13.79 -75.42
N TYR A 6 59.70 -14.29 -76.09
CA TYR A 6 58.33 -14.40 -75.60
C TYR A 6 58.23 -15.22 -74.27
N GLN A 7 59.14 -16.12 -73.99
CA GLN A 7 59.22 -16.87 -72.75
C GLN A 7 59.52 -15.99 -71.54
N ILE A 8 60.48 -15.08 -71.66
CA ILE A 8 60.88 -14.10 -70.66
C ILE A 8 59.71 -13.16 -70.32
N ILE A 9 58.91 -12.75 -71.29
CA ILE A 9 57.75 -11.89 -71.10
C ILE A 9 56.64 -12.70 -70.38
N VAL A 10 56.40 -13.94 -70.76
CA VAL A 10 55.37 -14.82 -70.10
C VAL A 10 55.77 -15.12 -68.66
N ASP A 11 57.07 -15.43 -68.38
CA ASP A 11 57.49 -15.70 -66.98
C ASP A 11 57.46 -14.48 -66.10
N ARG A 12 57.75 -13.28 -66.63
CA ARG A 12 57.54 -12.00 -65.87
C ARG A 12 56.09 -11.71 -65.64
N LEU A 13 55.19 -11.95 -66.59
CA LEU A 13 53.76 -11.78 -66.43
C LEU A 13 53.21 -12.79 -65.44
N LEU A 14 53.67 -14.03 -65.49
CA LEU A 14 53.28 -15.08 -64.50
C LEU A 14 53.76 -14.73 -63.11
N THR A 15 54.97 -14.27 -62.94
CA THR A 15 55.55 -13.82 -61.67
C THR A 15 54.78 -12.62 -61.09
N LEU A 16 54.44 -11.64 -61.94
CA LEU A 16 53.57 -10.54 -61.51
C LEU A 16 52.17 -10.95 -61.13
N LEU A 17 51.58 -11.92 -61.83
CA LEU A 17 50.25 -12.46 -61.49
C LEU A 17 50.29 -13.22 -60.16
N ILE A 18 51.34 -14.04 -59.93
CA ILE A 18 51.53 -14.75 -58.67
C ILE A 18 51.72 -13.72 -57.53
N ALA A 19 52.54 -12.70 -57.71
CA ALA A 19 52.74 -11.66 -56.71
C ALA A 19 51.44 -10.86 -56.42
N LEU A 20 50.64 -10.55 -57.43
CA LEU A 20 49.34 -9.93 -57.27
C LEU A 20 48.35 -10.81 -56.49
N VAL A 21 48.27 -12.10 -56.83
CA VAL A 21 47.41 -13.07 -56.12
C VAL A 21 47.86 -13.25 -54.69
N ALA A 22 49.18 -13.37 -54.45
CA ALA A 22 49.75 -13.45 -53.09
C ALA A 22 49.43 -12.17 -52.28
N GLY A 23 49.57 -10.99 -52.90
CA GLY A 23 49.22 -9.71 -52.31
C GLY A 23 47.72 -9.61 -51.94
N LEU A 24 46.83 -10.05 -52.81
CA LEU A 24 45.39 -10.10 -52.57
C LEU A 24 45.03 -11.09 -51.41
N ILE A 25 45.70 -12.25 -51.38
CA ILE A 25 45.51 -13.23 -50.28
C ILE A 25 46.00 -12.62 -48.94
N ALA A 26 47.17 -12.00 -48.93
CA ALA A 26 47.71 -11.33 -47.74
C ALA A 26 46.79 -10.20 -47.24
N ALA A 27 46.31 -9.35 -48.16
CA ALA A 27 45.32 -8.32 -47.82
C ALA A 27 44.03 -8.89 -47.25
N PHE A 28 43.52 -9.97 -47.85
CA PHE A 28 42.33 -10.66 -47.36
C PHE A 28 42.55 -11.25 -45.97
N LEU A 29 43.70 -11.90 -45.73
CA LEU A 29 44.04 -12.46 -44.42
C LEU A 29 44.20 -11.36 -43.36
N THR A 30 44.84 -10.24 -43.72
CA THR A 30 44.94 -9.10 -42.78
C THR A 30 43.59 -8.50 -42.45
N PHE A 31 42.73 -8.33 -43.45
CA PHE A 31 41.35 -7.88 -43.25
C PHE A 31 40.56 -8.84 -42.39
N LEU A 32 40.68 -10.15 -42.61
CA LEU A 32 40.04 -11.19 -41.83
C LEU A 32 40.52 -11.18 -40.37
N LEU A 33 41.81 -11.08 -40.10
CA LEU A 33 42.39 -10.95 -38.77
C LEU A 33 41.89 -9.70 -38.04
N PHE A 34 41.86 -8.57 -38.76
CA PHE A 34 41.33 -7.32 -38.21
C PHE A 34 39.82 -7.45 -37.89
N TYR A 35 39.07 -8.11 -38.76
CA TYR A 35 37.63 -8.37 -38.53
C TYR A 35 37.41 -9.27 -37.32
N ILE A 36 38.22 -10.35 -37.19
CA ILE A 36 38.17 -11.25 -36.01
C ILE A 36 38.54 -10.48 -34.72
N PHE A 37 39.55 -9.60 -34.78
CA PHE A 37 39.93 -8.75 -33.66
C PHE A 37 38.82 -7.79 -33.24
N LEU A 38 38.11 -7.15 -34.19
CA LEU A 38 36.95 -6.32 -33.90
C LEU A 38 35.81 -7.13 -33.21
N ILE A 39 35.60 -8.34 -33.68
CA ILE A 39 34.61 -9.24 -33.07
C ILE A 39 34.99 -9.60 -31.63
N PHE A 40 36.27 -9.91 -31.41
CA PHE A 40 36.77 -10.21 -30.06
C PHE A 40 36.58 -9.03 -29.11
N LEU A 41 36.86 -7.81 -29.54
CA LEU A 41 36.60 -6.61 -28.73
C LEU A 41 35.11 -6.42 -28.42
N ARG A 42 34.24 -6.67 -29.39
CA ARG A 42 32.79 -6.60 -29.18
C ARG A 42 32.29 -7.69 -28.21
N LEU A 43 32.81 -8.90 -28.28
CA LEU A 43 32.46 -9.99 -27.38
C LEU A 43 32.84 -9.69 -25.93
N ARG A 44 34.02 -9.11 -25.71
CA ARG A 44 34.48 -8.70 -24.37
C ARG A 44 33.56 -7.65 -23.74
N LYS A 45 33.20 -6.60 -24.48
CA LYS A 45 32.27 -5.57 -24.02
C LYS A 45 30.85 -6.11 -23.75
N ARG A 46 30.46 -7.19 -24.42
CA ARG A 46 29.14 -7.81 -24.24
C ARG A 46 28.93 -8.35 -22.83
N GLU A 47 29.95 -8.97 -22.24
CA GLU A 47 29.89 -9.53 -20.88
C GLU A 47 29.72 -8.41 -19.84
N GLU A 48 30.51 -7.34 -19.95
CA GLU A 48 30.40 -6.19 -19.05
C GLU A 48 29.00 -5.58 -19.08
N ILE A 49 28.43 -5.35 -20.26
CA ILE A 49 27.09 -4.78 -20.42
C ILE A 49 26.00 -5.70 -19.84
N SER A 50 26.16 -7.02 -19.99
CA SER A 50 25.17 -7.98 -19.49
C SER A 50 25.17 -8.07 -17.95
N LEU A 51 26.33 -7.97 -17.31
CA LEU A 51 26.43 -7.96 -15.85
C LEU A 51 25.85 -6.68 -15.22
N GLU A 52 25.74 -5.62 -15.98
CA GLU A 52 25.10 -4.34 -15.57
C GLU A 52 23.61 -4.26 -15.95
N MET A 53 23.00 -5.34 -16.43
CA MET A 53 21.58 -5.32 -16.76
C MET A 53 20.72 -5.21 -15.50
N VAL A 54 19.73 -4.33 -15.55
CA VAL A 54 18.71 -4.14 -14.53
C VAL A 54 17.39 -4.68 -15.05
N THR A 55 16.71 -5.48 -14.22
CA THR A 55 15.41 -6.06 -14.55
C THR A 55 14.29 -5.29 -13.83
N LEU A 56 13.30 -4.88 -14.60
CA LEU A 56 12.09 -4.21 -14.14
C LEU A 56 10.92 -5.19 -14.23
N GLU A 57 10.22 -5.41 -13.14
CA GLU A 57 8.89 -6.03 -13.16
C GLU A 57 7.85 -4.95 -13.42
N VAL A 58 6.97 -5.16 -14.39
CA VAL A 58 5.91 -4.23 -14.77
C VAL A 58 4.57 -4.85 -14.50
N ARG A 59 3.77 -4.22 -13.62
CA ARG A 59 2.40 -4.64 -13.28
C ARG A 59 1.42 -3.56 -13.69
N LEU A 60 0.30 -3.94 -14.24
CA LEU A 60 -0.78 -3.05 -14.64
C LEU A 60 -2.05 -3.34 -13.84
N PRO A 61 -2.93 -2.35 -13.66
CA PRO A 61 -4.25 -2.58 -13.10
C PRO A 61 -5.07 -3.53 -13.98
N ARG A 62 -5.93 -4.35 -13.38
CA ARG A 62 -6.76 -5.30 -14.13
C ARG A 62 -7.76 -4.60 -15.08
N ASP A 63 -8.17 -3.39 -14.73
CA ASP A 63 -9.05 -2.51 -15.51
C ASP A 63 -8.31 -1.67 -16.56
N ASN A 64 -7.06 -2.02 -16.89
CA ASN A 64 -6.27 -1.35 -17.91
C ASN A 64 -6.98 -1.37 -19.27
N GLU A 65 -7.37 -0.19 -19.76
CA GLU A 65 -8.04 0.00 -21.05
C GLU A 65 -7.11 0.43 -22.18
N ILE A 66 -5.82 0.55 -21.90
CA ILE A 66 -4.82 0.99 -22.87
C ILE A 66 -4.75 -0.04 -24.00
N LYS A 67 -4.94 0.41 -25.23
CA LYS A 67 -4.94 -0.42 -26.43
C LYS A 67 -3.52 -0.77 -26.85
N ILE A 68 -3.40 -1.79 -27.70
CA ILE A 68 -2.12 -2.28 -28.24
C ILE A 68 -1.36 -1.20 -29.03
N ASP A 69 -2.06 -0.19 -29.57
CA ASP A 69 -1.44 0.97 -30.25
C ASP A 69 -0.42 1.70 -29.36
N ALA A 70 -0.63 1.72 -28.04
CA ALA A 70 0.31 2.32 -27.11
C ALA A 70 1.65 1.57 -27.06
N ALA A 71 1.62 0.24 -27.19
CA ALA A 71 2.84 -0.56 -27.31
C ALA A 71 3.57 -0.28 -28.62
N GLU A 72 2.85 -0.12 -29.73
CA GLU A 72 3.46 0.30 -31.02
C GLU A 72 4.22 1.62 -30.87
N GLN A 73 3.61 2.62 -30.22
CA GLN A 73 4.24 3.91 -29.95
C GLN A 73 5.43 3.79 -28.99
N MET A 74 5.29 2.97 -27.94
CA MET A 74 6.38 2.66 -27.01
C MET A 74 7.59 2.09 -27.74
N PHE A 75 7.40 1.08 -28.61
CA PHE A 75 8.47 0.52 -29.43
C PHE A 75 9.05 1.56 -30.39
N ALA A 76 8.22 2.40 -31.00
CA ALA A 76 8.71 3.47 -31.88
C ALA A 76 9.68 4.43 -31.17
N SER A 77 9.45 4.73 -29.89
CA SER A 77 10.32 5.57 -29.06
C SER A 77 11.71 4.96 -28.85
N PHE A 78 11.82 3.63 -28.77
CA PHE A 78 13.12 2.95 -28.65
C PHE A 78 13.96 3.02 -29.94
N SER A 79 13.44 3.51 -31.05
CA SER A 79 14.24 3.77 -32.24
C SER A 79 15.34 4.82 -31.98
N SER A 80 15.20 5.67 -30.96
CA SER A 80 16.20 6.63 -30.49
C SER A 80 17.49 5.98 -29.96
N LEU A 81 17.45 4.70 -29.55
CA LEU A 81 18.62 3.94 -29.10
C LEU A 81 19.60 3.61 -30.21
N LYS A 82 19.27 3.96 -31.47
CA LYS A 82 20.14 3.72 -32.64
C LYS A 82 21.42 4.55 -32.54
N LYS A 83 22.56 3.86 -32.51
CA LYS A 83 23.87 4.51 -32.57
C LYS A 83 24.19 4.92 -34.00
N SER A 84 24.80 6.10 -34.17
CA SER A 84 25.16 6.63 -35.45
C SER A 84 26.68 6.91 -35.53
N GLY A 85 27.23 6.96 -36.77
CA GLY A 85 28.63 7.29 -37.00
C GLY A 85 29.63 6.17 -36.67
N TRP A 86 30.90 6.53 -36.45
CA TRP A 86 31.98 5.59 -36.16
C TRP A 86 31.80 4.75 -34.94
N GLN A 87 31.04 5.23 -33.93
CA GLN A 87 30.72 4.50 -32.70
C GLN A 87 29.98 3.18 -32.97
N SER A 88 29.15 3.13 -34.01
CA SER A 88 28.41 1.91 -34.37
C SER A 88 29.27 0.73 -34.81
N TYR A 89 30.55 0.98 -35.15
CA TYR A 89 31.49 -0.08 -35.54
C TYR A 89 32.22 -0.70 -34.35
N PHE A 90 32.46 0.08 -33.30
CA PHE A 90 33.25 -0.34 -32.14
C PHE A 90 32.39 -0.67 -30.92
N ASP A 91 31.24 -0.02 -30.75
CA ASP A 91 30.36 -0.25 -29.64
C ASP A 91 29.18 -1.18 -30.03
N LEU A 92 28.73 -2.00 -29.06
CA LEU A 92 27.51 -2.76 -29.20
C LEU A 92 26.32 -1.83 -29.11
N ASP A 93 25.30 -2.09 -29.94
CA ASP A 93 24.00 -1.43 -29.81
C ASP A 93 23.34 -1.86 -28.49
N ASP A 94 22.59 -0.94 -27.87
CA ASP A 94 21.83 -1.23 -26.67
C ASP A 94 20.70 -2.20 -26.98
N VAL A 95 20.58 -3.22 -26.15
CA VAL A 95 19.55 -4.25 -26.24
C VAL A 95 18.55 -4.06 -25.14
N VAL A 96 17.26 -4.09 -25.47
CA VAL A 96 16.17 -4.17 -24.49
C VAL A 96 15.54 -5.54 -24.59
N ALA A 97 15.38 -6.22 -23.46
CA ALA A 97 14.75 -7.52 -23.38
C ALA A 97 13.35 -7.38 -22.77
N PHE A 98 12.35 -7.91 -23.46
CA PHE A 98 10.99 -8.04 -22.97
C PHE A 98 10.73 -9.51 -22.67
N GLU A 99 10.28 -9.82 -21.46
CA GLU A 99 10.16 -11.20 -21.00
C GLU A 99 8.80 -11.45 -20.38
N ILE A 100 8.17 -12.57 -20.74
CA ILE A 100 6.94 -13.06 -20.11
C ILE A 100 7.29 -14.38 -19.42
N VAL A 101 7.13 -14.40 -18.12
CA VAL A 101 7.50 -15.55 -17.28
C VAL A 101 6.26 -16.18 -16.68
N GLY A 102 6.07 -17.48 -16.96
CA GLY A 102 5.04 -18.30 -16.33
C GLY A 102 5.66 -19.26 -15.32
N LYS A 103 5.12 -19.26 -14.11
CA LYS A 103 5.38 -20.19 -13.02
C LYS A 103 4.05 -20.77 -12.51
N PRO A 104 4.04 -21.73 -11.59
CA PRO A 104 2.79 -22.23 -11.01
C PRO A 104 1.92 -21.09 -10.46
N SER A 105 0.72 -20.97 -11.01
CA SER A 105 -0.27 -19.94 -10.61
C SER A 105 0.23 -18.48 -10.72
N GLU A 106 1.21 -18.19 -11.59
CA GLU A 106 1.83 -16.88 -11.68
C GLU A 106 2.35 -16.58 -13.09
N ILE A 107 1.90 -15.47 -13.68
CA ILE A 107 2.43 -14.92 -14.93
C ILE A 107 2.85 -13.48 -14.69
N ARG A 108 4.10 -13.14 -14.99
CA ARG A 108 4.68 -11.80 -14.81
C ARG A 108 5.36 -11.29 -16.06
N PHE A 109 5.40 -9.97 -16.19
CA PHE A 109 6.01 -9.24 -17.30
C PHE A 109 7.25 -8.51 -16.80
N TYR A 110 8.37 -8.71 -17.50
CA TYR A 110 9.64 -8.09 -17.17
C TYR A 110 10.21 -7.34 -18.37
N VAL A 111 10.96 -6.28 -18.07
CA VAL A 111 11.76 -5.54 -19.05
C VAL A 111 13.17 -5.39 -18.49
N SER A 112 14.17 -5.86 -19.23
CA SER A 112 15.56 -5.76 -18.80
C SER A 112 16.35 -4.92 -19.80
N ALA A 113 17.19 -4.02 -19.28
CA ALA A 113 18.06 -3.16 -20.10
C ALA A 113 19.34 -2.82 -19.34
N PRO A 114 20.42 -2.43 -20.04
CA PRO A 114 21.63 -1.93 -19.39
C PRO A 114 21.37 -0.76 -18.45
N ALA A 115 22.06 -0.73 -17.30
CA ALA A 115 21.86 0.30 -16.26
C ALA A 115 21.90 1.73 -16.80
N ARG A 116 22.73 2.00 -17.82
CA ARG A 116 22.85 3.33 -18.45
C ARG A 116 21.60 3.83 -19.17
N ILE A 117 20.72 2.92 -19.63
CA ILE A 117 19.48 3.29 -20.35
C ILE A 117 18.21 2.91 -19.61
N ILE A 118 18.31 2.26 -18.45
CA ILE A 118 17.15 1.75 -17.71
C ILE A 118 16.16 2.86 -17.34
N ASP A 119 16.65 4.03 -16.97
CA ASP A 119 15.79 5.18 -16.63
C ASP A 119 15.04 5.72 -17.87
N LEU A 120 15.65 5.64 -19.05
CA LEU A 120 14.95 5.96 -20.31
C LEU A 120 13.85 4.95 -20.60
N VAL A 121 14.15 3.65 -20.42
CA VAL A 121 13.18 2.56 -20.61
C VAL A 121 12.01 2.71 -19.64
N GLU A 122 12.29 2.95 -18.37
CA GLU A 122 11.29 3.17 -17.32
C GLU A 122 10.38 4.36 -17.64
N LYS A 123 10.97 5.52 -18.00
CA LYS A 123 10.22 6.72 -18.40
C LYS A 123 9.39 6.49 -19.66
N THR A 124 9.91 5.74 -20.62
CA THR A 124 9.19 5.40 -21.84
C THR A 124 7.97 4.54 -21.52
N ILE A 125 8.12 3.51 -20.68
CA ILE A 125 6.98 2.68 -20.25
C ILE A 125 5.93 3.55 -19.55
N TYR A 126 6.30 4.41 -18.58
CA TYR A 126 5.35 5.30 -17.91
C TYR A 126 4.65 6.29 -18.85
N SER A 127 5.29 6.71 -19.92
CA SER A 127 4.68 7.63 -20.89
C SER A 127 3.49 7.01 -21.62
N TYR A 128 3.55 5.71 -21.90
CA TYR A 128 2.49 4.97 -22.60
C TYR A 128 1.59 4.17 -21.67
N TYR A 129 2.07 3.81 -20.48
CA TYR A 129 1.35 3.08 -19.44
C TYR A 129 1.44 3.82 -18.10
N PRO A 130 0.76 4.96 -17.96
CA PRO A 130 0.90 5.85 -16.79
C PRO A 130 0.46 5.21 -15.47
N ALA A 131 -0.42 4.20 -15.53
CA ALA A 131 -0.89 3.45 -14.37
C ALA A 131 -0.04 2.21 -14.03
N ALA A 132 1.08 1.99 -14.72
CA ALA A 132 1.97 0.88 -14.44
C ALA A 132 2.66 1.06 -13.08
N ASP A 133 2.85 -0.04 -12.34
CA ASP A 133 3.78 -0.14 -11.21
C ASP A 133 5.04 -0.84 -11.69
N ILE A 134 6.16 -0.14 -11.64
CA ILE A 134 7.45 -0.63 -12.12
C ILE A 134 8.38 -0.79 -10.92
N ARG A 135 8.87 -2.01 -10.71
CA ARG A 135 9.77 -2.33 -9.60
C ARG A 135 11.07 -2.93 -10.12
N ARG A 136 12.21 -2.47 -9.61
CA ARG A 136 13.49 -3.13 -9.85
C ARG A 136 13.52 -4.42 -9.03
N VAL A 137 13.79 -5.52 -9.69
CA VAL A 137 13.79 -6.86 -9.10
C VAL A 137 15.01 -7.66 -9.56
N ASP A 138 15.31 -8.73 -8.83
CA ASP A 138 16.30 -9.70 -9.27
C ASP A 138 15.81 -10.47 -10.51
N GLU A 139 16.73 -11.04 -11.26
CA GLU A 139 16.39 -11.83 -12.44
C GLU A 139 15.45 -13.00 -12.11
N PRO A 140 14.36 -13.16 -12.88
CA PRO A 140 13.42 -14.25 -12.65
C PRO A 140 14.06 -15.61 -12.97
N ASN A 141 14.16 -16.49 -11.97
CA ASN A 141 14.61 -17.86 -12.16
C ASN A 141 13.42 -18.78 -12.49
N ILE A 142 13.48 -19.48 -13.63
CA ILE A 142 12.49 -20.47 -14.08
C ILE A 142 12.97 -21.93 -13.88
N TYR A 143 14.19 -22.10 -13.45
CA TYR A 143 14.83 -23.42 -13.34
C TYR A 143 14.66 -24.00 -11.95
N SER A 144 14.40 -25.31 -11.87
CA SER A 144 14.46 -26.12 -10.65
C SER A 144 15.73 -26.99 -10.63
N GLU A 145 16.22 -27.38 -9.46
CA GLU A 145 17.47 -28.14 -9.30
C GLU A 145 17.48 -29.44 -10.12
N ASP A 146 16.35 -30.17 -10.15
CA ASP A 146 16.20 -31.42 -10.93
C ASP A 146 15.52 -31.23 -12.28
N GLY A 147 15.23 -29.99 -12.67
CA GLY A 147 14.46 -29.65 -13.86
C GLY A 147 15.17 -30.02 -15.17
N LYS A 148 14.42 -30.59 -16.09
CA LYS A 148 14.85 -30.81 -17.49
C LYS A 148 14.44 -29.65 -18.36
N VAL A 149 15.39 -29.13 -19.14
CA VAL A 149 15.17 -27.89 -19.92
C VAL A 149 14.94 -28.21 -21.39
N ALA A 150 13.87 -27.60 -21.93
CA ALA A 150 13.61 -27.50 -23.37
C ALA A 150 13.71 -26.04 -23.82
N TYR A 151 14.23 -25.79 -25.01
CA TYR A 151 14.44 -24.44 -25.53
C TYR A 151 14.23 -24.39 -27.05
N ALA A 152 13.86 -23.21 -27.55
CA ALA A 152 13.76 -22.93 -28.97
C ALA A 152 13.97 -21.45 -29.26
N ALA A 153 14.22 -21.11 -30.50
CA ALA A 153 14.13 -19.76 -31.03
C ALA A 153 13.26 -19.77 -32.30
N LEU A 154 12.59 -18.65 -32.55
CA LEU A 154 11.83 -18.43 -33.77
C LEU A 154 12.48 -17.35 -34.62
N VAL A 155 12.41 -17.54 -35.92
CA VAL A 155 12.88 -16.60 -36.95
C VAL A 155 11.87 -16.53 -38.11
N THR A 156 11.76 -15.38 -38.73
CA THR A 156 10.92 -15.21 -39.92
C THR A 156 11.47 -16.02 -41.11
N LYS A 157 10.57 -16.72 -41.81
CA LYS A 157 10.93 -17.64 -42.91
C LYS A 157 11.35 -16.92 -44.19
N THR A 158 10.72 -15.77 -44.46
CA THR A 158 10.85 -15.07 -45.73
C THR A 158 11.65 -13.77 -45.55
N SER A 159 11.67 -12.91 -46.58
CA SER A 159 12.41 -11.63 -46.58
C SER A 159 11.91 -10.67 -45.49
N PRO A 160 12.80 -9.86 -44.88
CA PRO A 160 12.46 -8.97 -43.77
C PRO A 160 11.37 -7.93 -44.08
N TYR A 161 11.20 -7.54 -45.35
CA TYR A 161 10.17 -6.59 -45.75
C TYR A 161 8.78 -7.20 -45.93
N LEU A 162 8.66 -8.51 -45.91
CA LEU A 162 7.35 -9.20 -45.98
C LEU A 162 6.72 -9.26 -44.57
N PRO A 163 5.47 -8.76 -44.41
CA PRO A 163 4.87 -8.63 -43.08
C PRO A 163 4.31 -9.92 -42.51
N LEU A 164 4.37 -10.05 -41.16
CA LEU A 164 3.56 -10.97 -40.38
C LEU A 164 2.13 -10.39 -40.21
N LYS A 165 1.20 -11.19 -39.64
CA LYS A 165 -0.07 -10.66 -39.17
C LYS A 165 0.15 -9.71 -37.97
N THR A 166 -0.59 -8.62 -37.96
CA THR A 166 -0.58 -7.67 -36.85
C THR A 166 -1.83 -7.78 -36.00
N TYR A 167 -1.85 -7.15 -34.83
CA TYR A 167 -3.01 -7.12 -33.93
C TYR A 167 -4.27 -6.57 -34.62
N ARG A 168 -4.13 -5.81 -35.70
CA ARG A 168 -5.26 -5.31 -36.51
C ARG A 168 -5.94 -6.41 -37.34
N ASP A 169 -5.20 -7.47 -37.63
CA ASP A 169 -5.69 -8.63 -38.43
C ASP A 169 -6.20 -9.76 -37.49
N LEU A 170 -6.06 -9.67 -36.17
CA LEU A 170 -6.42 -10.70 -35.21
C LEU A 170 -7.79 -10.41 -34.56
N PRO A 171 -8.66 -11.44 -34.39
CA PRO A 171 -10.00 -11.26 -33.81
C PRO A 171 -9.98 -11.09 -32.28
N THR A 172 -8.90 -11.54 -31.62
CA THR A 172 -8.74 -11.51 -30.17
C THR A 172 -7.37 -10.93 -29.81
N ASP A 173 -7.20 -10.57 -28.55
CA ASP A 173 -5.93 -10.10 -28.05
C ASP A 173 -4.82 -11.15 -28.24
N SER A 174 -3.72 -10.74 -28.85
CA SER A 174 -2.62 -11.61 -29.25
C SER A 174 -1.86 -12.25 -28.10
N LEU A 175 -1.88 -11.64 -26.92
CA LEU A 175 -1.26 -12.20 -25.69
C LEU A 175 -2.06 -13.39 -25.15
N SER A 176 -3.38 -13.46 -25.39
CA SER A 176 -4.25 -14.47 -24.79
C SER A 176 -3.76 -15.90 -25.06
N ALA A 177 -3.28 -16.20 -26.28
CA ALA A 177 -2.74 -17.51 -26.60
C ALA A 177 -1.41 -17.80 -25.89
N ILE A 178 -0.54 -16.80 -25.77
CA ILE A 178 0.79 -16.91 -25.12
C ILE A 178 0.60 -17.11 -23.62
N THR A 179 -0.20 -16.24 -22.98
CA THR A 179 -0.46 -16.32 -21.54
C THR A 179 -1.24 -17.58 -21.17
N SER A 180 -2.17 -18.04 -22.03
CA SER A 180 -2.86 -19.33 -21.84
C SER A 180 -1.90 -20.52 -21.87
N ALA A 181 -0.88 -20.51 -22.74
CA ALA A 181 0.14 -21.55 -22.72
C ALA A 181 0.99 -21.49 -21.44
N LEU A 182 1.33 -20.30 -20.95
CA LEU A 182 2.09 -20.10 -19.72
C LEU A 182 1.29 -20.40 -18.44
N SER A 183 -0.04 -20.27 -18.46
CA SER A 183 -0.89 -20.53 -17.29
C SER A 183 -0.96 -22.01 -16.86
N LYS A 184 -0.47 -22.91 -17.71
CA LYS A 184 -0.52 -24.37 -17.48
C LYS A 184 0.72 -24.94 -16.80
N MET A 185 1.60 -24.10 -16.26
CA MET A 185 2.78 -24.56 -15.51
C MET A 185 2.38 -25.15 -14.16
N GLY A 186 2.84 -26.37 -13.89
CA GLY A 186 2.66 -27.08 -12.63
C GLY A 186 3.77 -26.78 -11.61
N GLU A 187 3.67 -27.35 -10.41
CA GLU A 187 4.69 -27.18 -9.37
C GLU A 187 6.06 -27.73 -9.81
N GLY A 188 7.10 -26.89 -9.65
CA GLY A 188 8.46 -27.16 -10.08
C GLY A 188 8.70 -26.94 -11.58
N GLU A 189 7.73 -26.36 -12.30
CA GLU A 189 7.84 -26.01 -13.70
C GLU A 189 7.95 -24.49 -13.87
N GLY A 190 8.57 -24.07 -14.97
CA GLY A 190 8.66 -22.66 -15.33
C GLY A 190 8.93 -22.50 -16.80
N ALA A 191 8.39 -21.44 -17.38
CA ALA A 191 8.60 -21.11 -18.78
C ALA A 191 8.82 -19.61 -18.96
N MET A 192 9.66 -19.25 -19.92
CA MET A 192 9.95 -17.86 -20.27
C MET A 192 9.91 -17.67 -21.78
N VAL A 193 9.19 -16.64 -22.20
CA VAL A 193 9.26 -16.07 -23.54
C VAL A 193 10.13 -14.83 -23.45
N GLN A 194 11.25 -14.81 -24.17
CA GLN A 194 12.21 -13.73 -24.20
C GLN A 194 12.26 -13.10 -25.59
N ILE A 195 12.06 -11.79 -25.68
CA ILE A 195 12.08 -10.99 -26.91
C ILE A 195 13.13 -9.91 -26.75
N LEU A 196 14.27 -10.09 -27.41
CA LEU A 196 15.34 -9.12 -27.44
C LEU A 196 15.19 -8.21 -28.65
N ILE A 197 15.29 -6.90 -28.45
CA ILE A 197 15.20 -5.93 -29.54
C ILE A 197 16.39 -4.97 -29.55
N ARG A 198 16.79 -4.53 -30.75
CA ARG A 198 17.65 -3.39 -31.00
C ARG A 198 17.25 -2.72 -32.32
N PRO A 199 17.48 -1.38 -32.51
CA PRO A 199 17.10 -0.72 -33.74
C PRO A 199 17.78 -1.32 -34.98
N ALA A 200 16.98 -1.62 -36.03
CA ALA A 200 17.49 -2.20 -37.26
C ALA A 200 18.17 -1.13 -38.18
N LYS A 201 19.10 -1.61 -39.00
CA LYS A 201 19.67 -0.80 -40.09
C LYS A 201 18.62 -0.61 -41.20
N GLY A 202 18.71 0.48 -41.99
CA GLY A 202 17.67 0.86 -42.97
C GLY A 202 17.64 0.06 -44.27
N ASP A 203 18.53 -0.90 -44.49
CA ASP A 203 18.69 -1.60 -45.75
C ASP A 203 17.48 -2.45 -46.17
N TRP A 204 16.82 -3.04 -45.18
CA TRP A 204 15.59 -3.83 -45.40
C TRP A 204 14.43 -2.97 -45.97
N LYS A 205 14.33 -1.70 -45.54
CA LYS A 205 13.33 -0.74 -46.06
C LYS A 205 13.60 -0.41 -47.51
N LYS A 206 14.87 -0.18 -47.86
CA LYS A 206 15.28 0.07 -49.24
C LYS A 206 14.98 -1.13 -50.12
N ALA A 207 15.27 -2.34 -49.65
CA ALA A 207 14.98 -3.59 -50.36
C ALA A 207 13.48 -3.75 -50.58
N GLY A 208 12.63 -3.49 -49.58
CA GLY A 208 11.16 -3.58 -49.70
C GLY A 208 10.59 -2.56 -50.69
N LYS A 209 11.00 -1.30 -50.60
CA LYS A 209 10.60 -0.26 -51.56
C LYS A 209 11.03 -0.59 -52.98
N SER A 210 12.25 -1.10 -53.15
CA SER A 210 12.75 -1.54 -54.48
C SER A 210 11.96 -2.71 -55.02
N TYR A 211 11.56 -3.67 -54.15
CA TYR A 211 10.69 -4.81 -54.51
C TYR A 211 9.33 -4.32 -55.00
N VAL A 212 8.66 -3.46 -54.27
CA VAL A 212 7.36 -2.88 -54.65
C VAL A 212 7.48 -2.10 -55.97
N ALA A 213 8.52 -1.27 -56.10
CA ALA A 213 8.76 -0.51 -57.33
C ALA A 213 9.02 -1.43 -58.54
N SER A 214 9.76 -2.54 -58.35
CA SER A 214 10.03 -3.52 -59.43
C SER A 214 8.75 -4.22 -59.89
N ILE A 215 7.85 -4.59 -58.98
CA ILE A 215 6.58 -5.19 -59.33
C ILE A 215 5.69 -4.21 -60.11
N LYS A 216 5.53 -2.98 -59.57
CA LYS A 216 4.73 -1.92 -60.20
C LYS A 216 5.26 -1.63 -61.64
N LYS A 217 6.60 -1.63 -61.83
CA LYS A 217 7.21 -1.46 -63.12
C LYS A 217 6.97 -2.64 -64.08
N THR A 218 6.96 -3.89 -63.56
CA THR A 218 6.71 -5.09 -64.36
C THR A 218 5.23 -5.16 -64.76
N GLU A 219 4.30 -4.79 -63.88
CA GLU A 219 2.86 -4.74 -64.15
C GLU A 219 2.47 -3.63 -65.13
N ALA A 220 3.25 -2.54 -65.16
CA ALA A 220 3.06 -1.45 -66.13
C ALA A 220 3.54 -1.80 -67.58
N ASN A 221 4.28 -2.90 -67.75
CA ASN A 221 4.76 -3.34 -69.07
C ASN A 221 3.87 -4.48 -69.58
N PRO A 222 3.01 -4.26 -70.60
CA PRO A 222 2.07 -5.25 -71.12
C PRO A 222 2.69 -6.57 -71.63
N GLU A 223 3.93 -6.55 -72.06
CA GLU A 223 4.66 -7.71 -72.56
C GLU A 223 5.21 -8.65 -71.47
N LYS A 224 5.33 -8.12 -70.22
CA LYS A 224 5.91 -8.85 -69.08
C LYS A 224 4.92 -9.16 -67.97
N ALA A 225 3.69 -8.68 -68.08
CA ALA A 225 2.66 -8.85 -67.06
C ALA A 225 2.00 -10.23 -67.19
N THR A 226 2.60 -11.26 -66.57
CA THR A 226 2.04 -12.64 -66.54
C THR A 226 0.98 -12.81 -65.44
N PHE A 227 1.09 -12.09 -64.31
CA PHE A 227 0.12 -12.09 -63.21
C PHE A 227 0.14 -10.72 -62.51
N LYS A 228 -1.06 -10.21 -62.15
CA LYS A 228 -1.18 -9.02 -61.28
C LYS A 228 -1.09 -9.46 -59.83
N THR A 229 -0.15 -8.85 -59.11
CA THR A 229 -0.06 -9.03 -57.66
C THR A 229 -1.22 -8.27 -57.00
N ASP A 230 -1.83 -8.87 -55.97
CA ASP A 230 -2.90 -8.19 -55.23
C ASP A 230 -2.39 -6.82 -54.70
N PRO A 231 -3.01 -5.70 -55.06
CA PRO A 231 -2.64 -4.38 -54.60
C PRO A 231 -2.52 -4.28 -53.08
N LYS A 232 -3.38 -4.99 -52.31
CA LYS A 232 -3.35 -5.07 -50.87
C LYS A 232 -2.05 -5.64 -50.32
N THR A 233 -1.43 -6.57 -51.05
CA THR A 233 -0.13 -7.13 -50.68
C THR A 233 0.99 -6.09 -50.77
N LEU A 234 0.99 -5.29 -51.83
CA LEU A 234 1.97 -4.22 -52.04
C LEU A 234 1.80 -3.11 -50.99
N ASP A 235 0.56 -2.76 -50.68
CA ASP A 235 0.24 -1.76 -49.64
C ASP A 235 0.73 -2.22 -48.24
N LYS A 236 0.52 -3.50 -47.88
CA LYS A 236 1.05 -4.05 -46.60
C LYS A 236 2.59 -4.02 -46.54
N ILE A 237 3.29 -4.24 -47.64
CA ILE A 237 4.75 -4.15 -47.68
C ILE A 237 5.18 -2.70 -47.53
N ASP A 238 4.55 -1.77 -48.24
CA ASP A 238 4.84 -0.33 -48.14
C ASP A 238 4.55 0.19 -46.72
N GLU A 239 3.44 -0.26 -46.10
CA GLU A 239 3.08 0.07 -44.71
C GLU A 239 4.17 -0.41 -43.74
N LYS A 240 4.60 -1.69 -43.81
CA LYS A 240 5.69 -2.21 -42.99
C LYS A 240 6.98 -1.39 -43.18
N CYS A 241 7.35 -1.07 -44.45
CA CYS A 241 8.54 -0.32 -44.77
C CYS A 241 8.49 1.16 -44.33
N SER A 242 7.31 1.71 -44.08
CA SER A 242 7.16 3.08 -43.53
C SER A 242 7.51 3.17 -42.04
N ARG A 243 7.34 2.12 -41.27
CA ARG A 243 7.50 2.05 -39.82
C ARG A 243 8.96 1.86 -39.41
N SER A 244 9.26 2.11 -38.13
CA SER A 244 10.56 1.76 -37.54
C SER A 244 10.66 0.23 -37.44
N GLY A 245 11.86 -0.30 -37.72
CA GLY A 245 12.13 -1.73 -37.65
C GLY A 245 13.19 -2.02 -36.59
N PHE A 246 13.07 -3.20 -36.00
CA PHE A 246 13.96 -3.70 -34.97
C PHE A 246 14.50 -5.08 -35.35
N GLU A 247 15.80 -5.28 -35.16
CA GLU A 247 16.36 -6.61 -35.12
C GLU A 247 15.86 -7.28 -33.85
N THR A 248 15.25 -8.43 -33.99
CA THR A 248 14.50 -9.09 -32.93
C THR A 248 14.91 -10.56 -32.81
N CYS A 249 15.18 -11.02 -31.57
CA CYS A 249 15.36 -12.42 -31.25
C CYS A 249 14.20 -12.89 -30.37
N VAL A 250 13.41 -13.86 -30.83
CA VAL A 250 12.35 -14.49 -30.07
C VAL A 250 12.84 -15.85 -29.59
N ARG A 251 12.92 -16.05 -28.27
CA ARG A 251 13.47 -17.25 -27.63
C ARG A 251 12.52 -17.78 -26.56
N PHE A 252 12.58 -19.08 -26.37
CA PHE A 252 11.82 -19.79 -25.35
C PHE A 252 12.73 -20.66 -24.52
N ALA A 253 12.51 -20.71 -23.23
CA ALA A 253 13.06 -21.73 -22.33
C ALA A 253 11.94 -22.24 -21.44
N VAL A 254 11.91 -23.54 -21.25
CA VAL A 254 10.95 -24.25 -20.39
C VAL A 254 11.73 -25.20 -19.51
N SER A 255 11.47 -25.17 -18.21
CA SER A 255 11.97 -26.14 -17.23
C SER A 255 10.80 -26.94 -16.69
N ALA A 256 10.90 -28.26 -16.70
CA ALA A 256 9.88 -29.16 -16.15
C ALA A 256 10.52 -30.39 -15.52
N LYS A 257 9.74 -31.18 -14.78
CA LYS A 257 10.20 -32.40 -14.09
C LYS A 257 10.77 -33.44 -15.04
N THR A 258 10.21 -33.56 -16.23
CA THR A 258 10.68 -34.49 -17.29
C THR A 258 10.95 -33.76 -18.59
N LYS A 259 11.80 -34.34 -19.42
CA LYS A 259 12.12 -33.77 -20.73
C LYS A 259 10.93 -33.74 -21.66
N GLU A 260 10.11 -34.80 -21.64
CA GLU A 260 8.89 -34.93 -22.45
C GLU A 260 7.89 -33.81 -22.12
N LEU A 261 7.72 -33.52 -20.84
CA LEU A 261 6.82 -32.46 -20.37
C LEU A 261 7.33 -31.06 -20.77
N ALA A 262 8.63 -30.83 -20.63
CA ALA A 262 9.27 -29.60 -21.09
C ALA A 262 9.08 -29.41 -22.62
N ASP A 263 9.22 -30.47 -23.41
CA ASP A 263 9.03 -30.43 -24.85
C ASP A 263 7.56 -30.20 -25.24
N ILE A 264 6.59 -30.74 -24.46
CA ILE A 264 5.16 -30.47 -24.65
C ILE A 264 4.86 -28.98 -24.42
N HIS A 265 5.29 -28.42 -23.30
CA HIS A 265 5.08 -26.99 -22.99
C HIS A 265 5.76 -26.10 -24.03
N LEU A 266 6.98 -26.43 -24.45
CA LEU A 266 7.69 -25.71 -25.50
C LEU A 266 6.92 -25.75 -26.84
N ARG A 267 6.32 -26.90 -27.19
CA ARG A 267 5.50 -27.04 -28.40
C ARG A 267 4.26 -26.17 -28.31
N ASN A 268 3.60 -26.12 -27.13
CA ASN A 268 2.42 -25.30 -26.91
C ASN A 268 2.75 -23.80 -27.09
N LEU A 269 3.87 -23.34 -26.53
CA LEU A 269 4.35 -21.97 -26.72
C LEU A 269 4.64 -21.65 -28.18
N LYS A 270 5.32 -22.53 -28.89
CA LYS A 270 5.58 -22.37 -30.34
C LYS A 270 4.28 -22.29 -31.14
N THR A 271 3.29 -23.13 -30.81
CA THR A 271 1.99 -23.12 -31.45
C THR A 271 1.24 -21.82 -31.22
N ALA A 272 1.35 -21.22 -30.02
CA ALA A 272 0.77 -19.90 -29.73
C ALA A 272 1.30 -18.79 -30.66
N PHE A 273 2.55 -18.90 -31.12
CA PHE A 273 3.13 -17.95 -32.08
C PHE A 273 2.70 -18.18 -33.54
N SER A 274 2.09 -19.31 -33.87
CA SER A 274 1.61 -19.56 -35.24
C SER A 274 0.45 -18.65 -35.66
N GLN A 275 -0.26 -18.03 -34.72
CA GLN A 275 -1.30 -17.05 -35.00
C GLN A 275 -0.78 -15.81 -35.76
N PHE A 276 0.50 -15.51 -35.66
CA PHE A 276 1.14 -14.37 -36.32
C PHE A 276 1.53 -14.65 -37.78
N ASN A 277 1.39 -15.90 -38.24
CA ASN A 277 1.70 -16.27 -39.59
C ASN A 277 0.71 -15.63 -40.56
N SER A 278 1.24 -15.01 -41.61
CA SER A 278 0.49 -14.48 -42.75
C SER A 278 0.76 -15.32 -44.02
N ASP A 279 0.06 -15.03 -45.09
CA ASP A 279 0.33 -15.63 -46.39
C ASP A 279 1.71 -15.17 -46.95
N LEU A 280 2.24 -14.06 -46.48
CA LEU A 280 3.50 -13.46 -46.96
C LEU A 280 4.71 -13.90 -46.14
N ASN A 281 4.53 -14.10 -44.83
CA ASN A 281 5.61 -14.46 -43.92
C ASN A 281 5.11 -15.29 -42.75
N SER A 282 5.98 -16.10 -42.19
CA SER A 282 5.65 -16.96 -41.05
C SER A 282 6.86 -17.13 -40.13
N PHE A 283 6.62 -17.46 -38.86
CA PHE A 283 7.66 -17.92 -37.97
C PHE A 283 8.03 -19.39 -38.26
N GLN A 284 9.32 -19.68 -38.20
CA GLN A 284 9.87 -21.03 -38.20
C GLN A 284 10.88 -21.18 -37.05
N SER A 285 11.10 -22.44 -36.62
CA SER A 285 12.13 -22.71 -35.61
C SER A 285 13.52 -22.47 -36.18
N ALA A 286 14.30 -21.64 -35.48
CA ALA A 286 15.70 -21.46 -35.82
C ALA A 286 16.52 -22.74 -35.53
N LYS A 287 17.53 -23.01 -36.36
CA LYS A 287 18.44 -24.16 -36.14
C LYS A 287 19.45 -23.81 -35.02
N ILE A 288 19.42 -24.53 -33.91
CA ILE A 288 20.33 -24.35 -32.78
C ILE A 288 21.42 -25.43 -32.89
N ILE A 289 22.65 -25.02 -33.16
CA ILE A 289 23.78 -25.94 -33.38
C ILE A 289 24.55 -26.15 -32.07
N PHE A 290 24.68 -25.12 -31.25
CA PHE A 290 25.39 -25.15 -29.98
C PHE A 290 24.43 -24.94 -28.81
N PRO A 291 23.88 -26.01 -28.23
CA PRO A 291 22.92 -25.92 -27.12
C PRO A 291 23.40 -25.13 -25.92
N ALA A 292 24.63 -25.38 -25.46
CA ALA A 292 25.24 -24.65 -24.33
C ALA A 292 25.38 -23.16 -24.65
N GLY A 293 25.86 -22.80 -25.83
CA GLY A 293 25.97 -21.42 -26.28
C GLY A 293 24.61 -20.72 -26.39
N PHE A 294 23.57 -21.45 -26.80
CA PHE A 294 22.20 -20.92 -26.80
C PHE A 294 21.73 -20.56 -25.39
N MET A 295 21.95 -21.47 -24.42
CA MET A 295 21.54 -21.24 -23.02
C MET A 295 22.32 -20.10 -22.39
N ILE A 296 23.61 -19.99 -22.64
CA ILE A 296 24.42 -18.82 -22.21
C ILE A 296 23.84 -17.53 -22.81
N ASN A 297 23.58 -17.51 -24.11
CA ASN A 297 22.98 -16.33 -24.76
C ASN A 297 21.58 -16.03 -24.20
N PHE A 298 20.81 -17.01 -23.79
CA PHE A 298 19.48 -16.84 -23.19
C PHE A 298 19.57 -16.24 -21.79
N ILE A 299 20.38 -16.83 -20.91
CA ILE A 299 20.54 -16.40 -19.51
C ILE A 299 21.11 -14.98 -19.44
N TYR A 300 22.21 -14.72 -20.16
CA TYR A 300 22.86 -13.43 -20.17
C TYR A 300 22.23 -12.40 -21.11
N LYS A 301 21.07 -12.71 -21.72
CA LYS A 301 20.35 -11.84 -22.65
C LYS A 301 21.22 -11.34 -23.81
N PHE A 302 22.16 -12.17 -24.26
CA PHE A 302 23.07 -11.80 -25.34
C PHE A 302 22.37 -11.80 -26.70
N PHE A 303 22.56 -10.74 -27.46
CA PHE A 303 22.17 -10.70 -28.84
C PHE A 303 23.18 -11.51 -29.69
N PRO A 304 22.75 -12.29 -30.70
CA PRO A 304 23.67 -13.02 -31.57
C PRO A 304 24.63 -12.11 -32.28
N VAL A 305 25.93 -12.43 -32.22
CA VAL A 305 27.00 -11.62 -32.87
C VAL A 305 27.24 -12.03 -34.31
N PHE A 306 26.96 -13.31 -34.62
CA PHE A 306 27.13 -13.90 -35.92
C PHE A 306 25.82 -14.36 -36.50
N GLU A 307 25.52 -13.97 -37.74
CA GLU A 307 24.49 -14.57 -38.58
C GLU A 307 25.13 -15.09 -39.85
N PHE A 308 24.86 -16.37 -40.11
CA PHE A 308 25.17 -16.93 -41.41
C PHE A 308 23.86 -17.03 -42.21
N PRO A 309 23.90 -16.92 -43.55
CA PRO A 309 22.69 -17.00 -44.37
C PRO A 309 21.79 -18.20 -44.10
N TRP A 310 22.41 -19.33 -43.70
CA TRP A 310 21.73 -20.60 -43.39
C TRP A 310 21.49 -20.83 -41.86
N TRP A 311 21.92 -19.88 -40.98
CA TRP A 311 21.74 -19.98 -39.52
C TRP A 311 21.17 -18.69 -38.94
N ARG A 312 20.04 -18.27 -39.51
CA ARG A 312 19.37 -17.09 -39.03
C ARG A 312 18.78 -17.32 -37.65
N SER A 313 19.03 -16.41 -36.74
CA SER A 313 18.44 -16.35 -35.40
C SER A 313 17.82 -14.97 -35.10
N ILE A 314 17.95 -14.04 -36.03
CA ILE A 314 17.44 -12.68 -35.94
C ILE A 314 16.39 -12.45 -37.02
N SER A 315 15.28 -11.85 -36.61
CA SER A 315 14.22 -11.34 -37.49
C SER A 315 14.22 -9.82 -37.51
N ILE A 316 13.75 -9.20 -38.57
CA ILE A 316 13.46 -7.76 -38.57
C ILE A 316 11.94 -7.59 -38.48
N LEU A 317 11.48 -7.03 -37.38
CA LEU A 317 10.07 -6.75 -37.12
C LEU A 317 9.82 -5.25 -37.08
N SER A 318 8.69 -4.82 -37.61
CA SER A 318 8.22 -3.44 -37.47
C SER A 318 7.56 -3.22 -36.11
N THR A 319 7.34 -1.96 -35.73
CA THR A 319 6.78 -1.59 -34.41
C THR A 319 5.41 -2.21 -34.16
N ASP A 320 4.55 -2.33 -35.17
CA ASP A 320 3.24 -2.97 -35.05
C ASP A 320 3.33 -4.51 -34.92
N GLU A 321 4.27 -5.16 -35.63
CA GLU A 321 4.56 -6.58 -35.45
C GLU A 321 5.12 -6.86 -34.05
N LEU A 322 6.00 -5.99 -33.53
CA LEU A 322 6.51 -6.09 -32.15
C LEU A 322 5.37 -5.92 -31.13
N ALA A 323 4.52 -4.91 -31.30
CA ALA A 323 3.38 -4.67 -30.43
C ALA A 323 2.39 -5.85 -30.45
N THR A 324 2.33 -6.58 -31.58
CA THR A 324 1.51 -7.77 -31.73
C THR A 324 2.06 -8.96 -30.93
N ILE A 325 3.37 -9.18 -30.93
CA ILE A 325 3.99 -10.30 -30.19
C ILE A 325 4.24 -10.00 -28.72
N PHE A 326 4.34 -8.72 -28.36
CA PHE A 326 4.49 -8.27 -26.98
C PHE A 326 3.82 -6.91 -26.75
N HIS A 327 2.94 -6.87 -25.80
CA HIS A 327 2.44 -5.67 -25.15
C HIS A 327 2.12 -6.01 -23.71
N PHE A 328 1.93 -5.00 -22.87
CA PHE A 328 1.47 -5.26 -21.52
C PHE A 328 -0.02 -5.60 -21.51
N PRO A 329 -0.47 -6.48 -20.59
CA PRO A 329 -1.83 -6.98 -20.61
C PRO A 329 -2.83 -5.86 -20.31
N ASN A 330 -3.99 -5.94 -20.97
CA ASN A 330 -5.12 -5.07 -20.76
C ASN A 330 -6.35 -5.89 -20.31
N LYS A 331 -7.49 -5.23 -20.10
CA LYS A 331 -8.72 -5.88 -19.63
C LYS A 331 -9.26 -6.99 -20.53
N THR A 332 -8.84 -7.05 -21.79
CA THR A 332 -9.30 -8.08 -22.76
C THR A 332 -8.54 -9.41 -22.60
N VAL A 333 -7.44 -9.42 -21.84
CA VAL A 333 -6.67 -10.64 -21.56
C VAL A 333 -7.26 -11.31 -20.32
N GLU A 334 -8.12 -12.31 -20.52
CA GLU A 334 -8.83 -13.02 -19.44
C GLU A 334 -8.04 -14.21 -18.84
N THR A 335 -6.77 -14.37 -19.20
CA THR A 335 -5.95 -15.49 -18.71
C THR A 335 -5.81 -15.44 -17.19
N PRO A 336 -6.05 -16.56 -16.46
CA PRO A 336 -5.83 -16.63 -15.03
C PRO A 336 -4.35 -16.50 -14.69
N HIS A 337 -4.07 -16.18 -13.44
CA HIS A 337 -2.72 -16.10 -12.85
C HIS A 337 -1.83 -14.95 -13.34
N ILE A 338 -2.30 -14.03 -14.18
CA ILE A 338 -1.58 -12.79 -14.45
C ILE A 338 -1.49 -11.98 -13.15
N GLN A 339 -0.28 -11.56 -12.80
CA GLN A 339 -0.02 -10.74 -11.62
C GLN A 339 -0.35 -9.27 -11.91
N TRP A 340 -1.62 -8.94 -11.73
CA TRP A 340 -2.11 -7.58 -11.86
C TRP A 340 -1.65 -6.70 -10.70
N LEU A 341 -1.56 -5.40 -10.94
CA LEU A 341 -1.45 -4.42 -9.87
C LEU A 341 -2.73 -4.44 -9.03
N LYS A 342 -2.60 -4.71 -7.74
CA LYS A 342 -3.75 -4.86 -6.84
C LYS A 342 -4.43 -3.53 -6.55
N ALA A 343 -3.65 -2.48 -6.37
CA ALA A 343 -4.13 -1.16 -6.01
C ALA A 343 -3.21 -0.09 -6.62
N LYS A 344 -3.80 1.01 -7.14
CA LYS A 344 -3.05 2.12 -7.75
C LYS A 344 -2.18 2.83 -6.72
N THR A 345 -1.08 3.41 -7.18
CA THR A 345 -0.27 4.36 -6.41
C THR A 345 -0.43 5.77 -6.96
N ALA A 346 -0.35 6.78 -6.11
CA ALA A 346 -0.41 8.18 -6.50
C ALA A 346 0.72 8.98 -5.83
N PRO A 347 1.24 10.04 -6.50
CA PRO A 347 2.34 10.84 -5.97
C PRO A 347 1.93 11.63 -4.73
N VAL A 348 2.88 11.80 -3.83
CA VAL A 348 2.71 12.72 -2.70
C VAL A 348 2.73 14.16 -3.23
N PRO A 349 1.69 14.97 -2.96
CA PRO A 349 1.64 16.38 -3.36
C PRO A 349 2.85 17.17 -2.85
N SER A 350 3.25 18.22 -3.59
CA SER A 350 4.44 19.03 -3.28
C SER A 350 4.31 19.75 -1.95
N GLU A 351 3.13 20.09 -1.56
CA GLU A 351 2.74 20.81 -0.35
C GLU A 351 2.96 20.01 0.92
N VAL A 352 2.87 18.66 0.83
CA VAL A 352 3.03 17.76 1.99
C VAL A 352 4.45 17.87 2.53
N PRO A 353 4.63 18.17 3.84
CA PRO A 353 5.95 18.32 4.45
C PRO A 353 6.81 17.04 4.34
N GLN A 354 8.10 17.23 4.05
CA GLN A 354 9.09 16.15 4.01
C GLN A 354 9.86 16.03 5.33
N THR A 355 9.82 17.06 6.15
CA THR A 355 10.51 17.17 7.46
C THR A 355 9.64 17.98 8.42
N GLY A 356 9.87 17.82 9.71
CA GLY A 356 9.06 18.48 10.74
C GLY A 356 7.73 17.78 10.98
N GLY A 357 7.08 18.06 12.10
CA GLY A 357 5.82 17.40 12.48
C GLY A 357 6.00 15.89 12.73
N THR A 358 4.94 15.13 12.53
CA THR A 358 4.90 13.68 12.77
C THR A 358 5.13 12.90 11.48
N TYR A 359 6.16 12.07 11.44
CA TYR A 359 6.45 11.17 10.32
C TYR A 359 5.40 10.04 10.25
N ILE A 360 4.86 9.84 9.06
CA ILE A 360 3.85 8.81 8.80
C ILE A 360 4.45 7.62 8.05
N GLY A 361 5.18 7.88 6.96
CA GLY A 361 5.73 6.84 6.11
C GLY A 361 6.43 7.39 4.88
N GLN A 362 6.62 6.55 3.86
CA GLN A 362 7.23 6.90 2.59
C GLN A 362 6.18 6.90 1.48
N GLY A 363 6.04 8.00 0.75
CA GLY A 363 5.40 7.97 -0.56
C GLY A 363 6.36 7.36 -1.57
N TYR A 364 5.88 6.41 -2.36
CA TYR A 364 6.64 5.82 -3.45
C TYR A 364 5.83 5.92 -4.75
N TYR A 365 6.35 6.68 -5.69
CA TYR A 365 5.70 6.84 -6.98
C TYR A 365 6.73 7.01 -8.10
N ARG A 366 6.66 6.16 -9.11
CA ARG A 366 7.54 6.17 -10.29
C ARG A 366 9.03 6.23 -9.93
N GLY A 367 9.46 5.36 -9.00
CA GLY A 367 10.86 5.30 -8.56
C GLY A 367 11.31 6.39 -7.58
N VAL A 368 10.48 7.42 -7.35
CA VAL A 368 10.80 8.51 -6.42
C VAL A 368 10.24 8.18 -5.04
N LYS A 369 11.10 8.22 -4.02
CA LYS A 369 10.73 8.10 -2.61
C LYS A 369 10.64 9.49 -1.99
N ARG A 370 9.57 9.75 -1.26
CA ARG A 370 9.34 11.01 -0.57
C ARG A 370 8.82 10.76 0.85
N PRO A 371 9.51 11.24 1.91
CA PRO A 371 8.98 11.13 3.27
C PRO A 371 7.68 11.93 3.41
N VAL A 372 6.75 11.40 4.20
CA VAL A 372 5.44 12.00 4.46
C VAL A 372 5.36 12.37 5.92
N HIS A 373 5.14 13.65 6.22
CA HIS A 373 4.92 14.17 7.56
C HIS A 373 3.60 14.93 7.62
N ILE A 374 2.99 14.98 8.81
CA ILE A 374 1.84 15.83 9.10
C ILE A 374 2.33 16.94 10.02
N GLY A 375 2.08 18.20 9.65
CA GLY A 375 2.40 19.37 10.49
C GLY A 375 1.64 19.34 11.82
N PHE A 376 2.21 19.88 12.89
CA PHE A 376 1.54 19.91 14.21
C PHE A 376 0.24 20.72 14.17
N GLU A 377 0.20 21.85 13.46
CA GLU A 377 -1.01 22.66 13.29
C GLU A 377 -2.11 21.89 12.55
N ASP A 378 -1.76 21.13 11.50
CA ASP A 378 -2.71 20.33 10.75
C ASP A 378 -3.22 19.14 11.57
N ARG A 379 -2.40 18.58 12.49
CA ARG A 379 -2.84 17.53 13.42
C ARG A 379 -3.89 18.00 14.43
N ARG A 380 -3.97 19.30 14.75
CA ARG A 380 -5.06 19.84 15.57
C ARG A 380 -6.44 19.67 14.95
N ARG A 381 -6.50 19.37 13.63
CA ARG A 381 -7.74 18.98 12.93
C ARG A 381 -7.96 17.47 12.92
N HIS A 382 -7.36 16.77 13.83
CA HIS A 382 -7.56 15.34 14.09
C HIS A 382 -7.14 14.42 12.93
N VAL A 383 -6.92 13.15 13.27
CA VAL A 383 -6.54 12.08 12.34
C VAL A 383 -7.50 10.91 12.51
N TYR A 384 -8.09 10.45 11.42
CA TYR A 384 -8.92 9.26 11.39
C TYR A 384 -8.26 8.14 10.59
N ILE A 385 -8.11 6.98 11.21
CA ILE A 385 -7.45 5.80 10.63
C ILE A 385 -8.47 4.67 10.51
N ILE A 386 -8.62 4.12 9.31
CA ILE A 386 -9.56 3.02 9.07
C ILE A 386 -8.90 1.87 8.33
N GLY A 387 -9.31 0.63 8.64
CA GLY A 387 -8.86 -0.57 7.92
C GLY A 387 -9.11 -1.85 8.69
N LYS A 388 -9.12 -2.97 7.97
CA LYS A 388 -9.30 -4.32 8.53
C LYS A 388 -8.26 -4.67 9.59
N THR A 389 -8.50 -5.72 10.34
CA THR A 389 -7.52 -6.26 11.31
C THR A 389 -6.23 -6.71 10.61
N GLY A 390 -5.09 -6.44 11.22
CA GLY A 390 -3.77 -6.91 10.75
C GLY A 390 -3.18 -6.15 9.56
N VAL A 391 -3.76 -5.02 9.13
CA VAL A 391 -3.26 -4.22 8.00
C VAL A 391 -2.16 -3.23 8.38
N GLY A 392 -2.01 -2.88 9.68
CA GLY A 392 -0.96 -1.97 10.16
C GLY A 392 -1.45 -0.78 10.99
N LYS A 393 -2.76 -0.65 11.31
CA LYS A 393 -3.31 0.48 12.09
C LYS A 393 -2.61 0.70 13.42
N SER A 394 -2.56 -0.32 14.28
CA SER A 394 -1.96 -0.21 15.62
C SER A 394 -0.45 0.07 15.57
N VAL A 395 0.24 -0.38 14.49
CA VAL A 395 1.65 -0.02 14.26
C VAL A 395 1.79 1.47 13.97
N LEU A 396 0.90 2.06 13.18
CA LEU A 396 0.89 3.49 12.91
C LEU A 396 0.57 4.29 14.17
N LEU A 397 -0.46 3.90 14.94
CA LEU A 397 -0.79 4.53 16.23
C LEU A 397 0.39 4.50 17.20
N HIS A 398 1.03 3.34 17.34
CA HIS A 398 2.24 3.18 18.14
C HIS A 398 3.33 4.19 17.76
N ASP A 399 3.64 4.26 16.48
CA ASP A 399 4.72 5.11 16.01
C ASP A 399 4.45 6.60 16.17
N MET A 400 3.23 7.02 15.90
CA MET A 400 2.82 8.41 16.12
C MET A 400 2.90 8.76 17.60
N ALA A 401 2.38 7.88 18.49
CA ALA A 401 2.43 8.11 19.94
C ALA A 401 3.87 8.17 20.47
N ILE A 402 4.75 7.27 20.02
CA ILE A 402 6.16 7.28 20.44
C ILE A 402 6.90 8.54 19.95
N GLN A 403 6.61 9.02 18.73
CA GLN A 403 7.18 10.26 18.23
C GLN A 403 6.78 11.45 19.13
N ASP A 404 5.49 11.56 19.50
CA ASP A 404 4.99 12.61 20.36
C ASP A 404 5.59 12.53 21.78
N ILE A 405 5.69 11.32 22.34
CA ILE A 405 6.34 11.09 23.65
C ILE A 405 7.79 11.54 23.62
N LYS A 406 8.54 11.17 22.59
CA LYS A 406 9.96 11.54 22.42
C LYS A 406 10.15 13.04 22.16
N ALA A 407 9.18 13.68 21.50
CA ALA A 407 9.17 15.13 21.29
C ALA A 407 8.82 15.92 22.55
N GLY A 408 8.48 15.26 23.66
CA GLY A 408 8.16 15.91 24.95
C GLY A 408 6.68 16.32 25.08
N HIS A 409 5.82 15.91 24.18
CA HIS A 409 4.39 16.20 24.26
C HIS A 409 3.67 15.34 25.30
N GLY A 410 2.51 15.82 25.75
CA GLY A 410 1.56 15.04 26.53
C GLY A 410 0.77 14.09 25.62
N VAL A 411 0.61 12.86 26.09
CA VAL A 411 -0.05 11.81 25.29
C VAL A 411 -1.01 11.04 26.16
N CYS A 412 -2.20 10.73 25.63
CA CYS A 412 -3.12 9.77 26.19
C CYS A 412 -3.41 8.67 25.16
N VAL A 413 -3.25 7.41 25.55
CA VAL A 413 -3.57 6.25 24.72
C VAL A 413 -4.64 5.43 25.40
N ILE A 414 -5.75 5.15 24.69
CA ILE A 414 -6.84 4.28 25.17
C ILE A 414 -6.89 3.04 24.27
N ASP A 415 -6.69 1.87 24.87
CA ASP A 415 -6.67 0.60 24.17
C ASP A 415 -7.58 -0.44 24.83
N PRO A 416 -8.65 -0.90 24.17
CA PRO A 416 -9.54 -1.92 24.69
C PRO A 416 -8.96 -3.35 24.64
N HIS A 417 -7.82 -3.55 24.02
CA HIS A 417 -7.13 -4.84 23.95
C HIS A 417 -5.93 -4.92 24.88
N GLY A 418 -5.23 -3.80 25.09
CA GLY A 418 -4.05 -3.67 25.93
C GLY A 418 -2.73 -3.85 25.18
N ASP A 419 -2.73 -4.55 24.05
CA ASP A 419 -1.51 -4.90 23.29
C ASP A 419 -0.74 -3.67 22.82
N LEU A 420 -1.44 -2.64 22.36
CA LEU A 420 -0.83 -1.38 21.89
C LEU A 420 -0.09 -0.69 23.04
N ILE A 421 -0.70 -0.61 24.21
CA ILE A 421 -0.12 0.03 25.40
C ILE A 421 1.07 -0.78 25.93
N ASP A 422 0.93 -2.10 26.00
CA ASP A 422 2.02 -3.00 26.42
C ASP A 422 3.23 -2.92 25.49
N GLU A 423 3.03 -2.54 24.24
CA GLU A 423 4.12 -2.28 23.31
C GLU A 423 4.69 -0.86 23.46
N ILE A 424 3.84 0.18 23.55
CA ILE A 424 4.28 1.58 23.69
C ILE A 424 5.21 1.77 24.90
N VAL A 425 4.87 1.18 26.07
CA VAL A 425 5.64 1.37 27.30
C VAL A 425 7.10 0.94 27.18
N LYS A 426 7.42 0.02 26.26
CA LYS A 426 8.79 -0.49 26.02
C LYS A 426 9.69 0.54 25.33
N TYR A 427 9.11 1.55 24.70
CA TYR A 427 9.83 2.55 23.90
C TYR A 427 9.86 3.94 24.57
N ILE A 428 9.28 4.07 25.77
CA ILE A 428 9.29 5.34 26.50
C ILE A 428 10.71 5.64 26.98
N PRO A 429 11.24 6.84 26.69
CA PRO A 429 12.54 7.26 27.21
C PRO A 429 12.59 7.25 28.74
N PRO A 430 13.71 6.82 29.36
CA PRO A 430 13.86 6.81 30.83
C PRO A 430 13.60 8.19 31.48
N GLU A 431 13.93 9.28 30.80
CA GLU A 431 13.72 10.65 31.25
C GLU A 431 12.25 11.03 31.44
N ARG A 432 11.35 10.28 30.73
CA ARG A 432 9.92 10.48 30.83
C ARG A 432 9.23 9.47 31.75
N ALA A 433 9.98 8.60 32.44
CA ALA A 433 9.42 7.55 33.28
C ALA A 433 8.50 8.08 34.41
N GLU A 434 8.85 9.21 35.04
CA GLU A 434 8.06 9.86 36.10
C GLU A 434 6.77 10.53 35.59
N ASP A 435 6.70 10.78 34.28
CA ASP A 435 5.54 11.39 33.65
C ASP A 435 4.46 10.35 33.30
N VAL A 436 4.78 9.06 33.41
CA VAL A 436 3.86 7.98 32.99
C VAL A 436 2.85 7.65 34.07
N ILE A 437 1.60 7.65 33.65
CA ILE A 437 0.46 7.14 34.40
C ILE A 437 -0.05 5.89 33.64
N TYR A 438 0.25 4.73 34.16
CA TYR A 438 -0.20 3.45 33.60
C TYR A 438 -1.46 2.99 34.32
N PHE A 439 -2.63 3.31 33.76
CA PHE A 439 -3.92 2.96 34.36
C PHE A 439 -4.33 1.55 33.87
N ASP A 440 -4.20 0.58 34.78
CA ASP A 440 -4.65 -0.81 34.56
C ASP A 440 -5.76 -1.17 35.58
N PRO A 441 -7.02 -1.12 35.18
CA PRO A 441 -8.15 -1.50 36.03
C PRO A 441 -8.13 -2.96 36.49
N SER A 442 -7.32 -3.82 35.88
CA SER A 442 -7.18 -5.21 36.28
C SER A 442 -6.26 -5.44 37.50
N ASP A 443 -5.51 -4.39 37.92
CA ASP A 443 -4.72 -4.47 39.16
C ASP A 443 -5.62 -4.42 40.40
N THR A 444 -5.92 -5.58 40.95
CA THR A 444 -6.78 -5.70 42.11
C THR A 444 -6.09 -5.39 43.43
N GLU A 445 -4.75 -5.43 43.46
CA GLU A 445 -3.98 -5.22 44.69
C GLU A 445 -3.72 -3.72 44.99
N ARG A 446 -3.57 -2.93 43.93
CA ARG A 446 -3.37 -1.48 44.04
C ARG A 446 -4.28 -0.72 43.07
N PRO A 447 -5.62 -0.75 43.26
CA PRO A 447 -6.53 -0.07 42.36
C PRO A 447 -6.29 1.43 42.32
N MET A 448 -6.24 2.00 41.11
CA MET A 448 -6.21 3.46 40.90
C MET A 448 -7.64 3.98 40.91
N GLY A 449 -7.88 5.02 41.71
CA GLY A 449 -9.20 5.64 41.84
C GLY A 449 -9.59 6.43 40.58
N LEU A 450 -10.87 6.32 40.19
CA LEU A 450 -11.51 7.13 39.17
C LEU A 450 -12.88 7.57 39.67
N ASN A 451 -12.97 8.74 40.32
CA ASN A 451 -14.25 9.26 40.75
C ASN A 451 -15.02 9.84 39.55
N LEU A 452 -16.15 9.21 39.23
CA LEU A 452 -16.99 9.57 38.10
C LEU A 452 -17.74 10.90 38.33
N LEU A 453 -17.95 11.30 39.57
CA LEU A 453 -18.74 12.45 39.97
C LEU A 453 -17.89 13.69 40.28
N GLU A 454 -16.57 13.60 40.12
CA GLU A 454 -15.66 14.69 40.37
C GLU A 454 -15.87 15.85 39.40
N ALA A 455 -16.33 16.99 39.87
CA ALA A 455 -16.63 18.19 39.12
C ALA A 455 -16.17 19.43 39.90
N TYR A 456 -15.69 20.46 39.21
CA TYR A 456 -15.14 21.68 39.83
C TYR A 456 -16.17 22.83 39.84
N ASN A 457 -17.25 22.76 39.06
CA ASN A 457 -18.32 23.76 39.00
C ASN A 457 -19.67 23.13 38.65
N GLU A 458 -20.75 23.94 38.76
CA GLU A 458 -22.10 23.45 38.50
C GLU A 458 -22.32 23.00 37.03
N GLU A 459 -21.73 23.69 36.06
CA GLU A 459 -21.85 23.33 34.64
C GLU A 459 -21.27 21.94 34.39
N GLN A 460 -20.12 21.66 35.00
CA GLN A 460 -19.50 20.32 34.90
C GLN A 460 -20.33 19.24 35.56
N LYS A 461 -21.03 19.51 36.70
CA LYS A 461 -21.95 18.56 37.31
C LYS A 461 -23.05 18.16 36.35
N HIS A 462 -23.67 19.15 35.68
CA HIS A 462 -24.71 18.88 34.69
C HIS A 462 -24.18 18.12 33.47
N PHE A 463 -23.01 18.48 32.96
CA PHE A 463 -22.38 17.79 31.85
C PHE A 463 -22.07 16.33 32.19
N ILE A 464 -21.41 16.06 33.31
CA ILE A 464 -21.06 14.69 33.77
C ILE A 464 -22.34 13.87 33.94
N THR A 465 -23.38 14.46 34.53
CA THR A 465 -24.66 13.80 34.72
C THR A 465 -25.29 13.38 33.38
N THR A 466 -25.29 14.30 32.40
CA THR A 466 -25.80 14.01 31.05
C THR A 466 -24.97 12.94 30.35
N SER A 467 -23.64 13.01 30.46
CA SER A 467 -22.74 12.00 29.87
C SER A 467 -22.94 10.62 30.43
N ILE A 468 -23.19 10.49 31.77
CA ILE A 468 -23.49 9.19 32.39
C ILE A 468 -24.85 8.67 31.92
N ILE A 469 -25.84 9.54 31.72
CA ILE A 469 -27.14 9.13 31.17
C ILE A 469 -26.96 8.63 29.72
N ASN A 470 -26.21 9.36 28.87
CA ASN A 470 -25.89 8.93 27.51
C ASN A 470 -25.13 7.60 27.46
N LEU A 471 -24.23 7.40 28.43
CA LEU A 471 -23.53 6.12 28.60
C LEU A 471 -24.54 4.97 28.90
N MET A 472 -25.56 5.20 29.74
CA MET A 472 -26.59 4.18 30.02
C MET A 472 -27.40 3.86 28.77
N TYR A 473 -27.73 4.86 27.94
CA TYR A 473 -28.35 4.62 26.65
C TYR A 473 -27.46 3.73 25.76
N LYS A 474 -26.18 4.06 25.66
CA LYS A 474 -25.21 3.29 24.83
C LYS A 474 -25.08 1.84 25.28
N LEU A 475 -25.09 1.59 26.59
CA LEU A 475 -24.95 0.23 27.16
C LEU A 475 -26.23 -0.60 27.11
N TYR A 476 -27.38 0.03 27.30
CA TYR A 476 -28.62 -0.71 27.54
C TYR A 476 -29.75 -0.43 26.57
N ASP A 477 -29.71 0.67 25.85
CA ASP A 477 -30.74 1.08 24.89
C ASP A 477 -30.16 1.88 23.70
N PRO A 478 -29.19 1.31 22.96
CA PRO A 478 -28.50 2.03 21.87
C PRO A 478 -29.44 2.42 20.72
N GLN A 479 -30.57 1.74 20.56
CA GLN A 479 -31.58 2.03 19.55
C GLN A 479 -32.71 2.92 20.07
N ARG A 480 -32.65 3.39 21.32
CA ARG A 480 -33.67 4.20 21.98
C ARG A 480 -35.07 3.59 21.93
N THR A 481 -35.17 2.30 22.20
CA THR A 481 -36.41 1.52 22.17
C THR A 481 -37.34 1.79 23.39
N GLY A 482 -36.86 2.61 24.36
CA GLY A 482 -37.60 2.97 25.57
C GLY A 482 -37.24 2.14 26.82
N ILE A 483 -36.19 1.30 26.72
CA ILE A 483 -35.59 0.63 27.87
C ILE A 483 -35.02 1.69 28.83
N ILE A 484 -34.31 2.67 28.35
CA ILE A 484 -33.92 3.87 29.07
C ILE A 484 -34.87 4.99 28.66
N GLY A 485 -35.70 5.50 29.57
CA GLY A 485 -36.72 6.48 29.25
C GLY A 485 -36.67 7.71 30.15
N PRO A 486 -37.56 8.70 29.94
CA PRO A 486 -37.55 9.99 30.66
C PRO A 486 -37.62 9.87 32.19
N ARG A 487 -38.32 8.84 32.70
CA ARG A 487 -38.37 8.57 34.15
C ARG A 487 -37.03 8.14 34.71
N PHE A 488 -36.32 7.28 33.97
CA PHE A 488 -34.96 6.86 34.33
C PHE A 488 -34.05 8.07 34.36
N GLU A 489 -34.02 8.88 33.29
CA GLU A 489 -33.18 10.08 33.19
C GLU A 489 -33.46 11.05 34.35
N HIS A 490 -34.72 11.32 34.62
CA HIS A 490 -35.12 12.24 35.67
C HIS A 490 -34.67 11.77 37.06
N ALA A 491 -34.84 10.51 37.37
CA ALA A 491 -34.44 9.96 38.66
C ALA A 491 -32.91 9.94 38.82
N VAL A 492 -32.18 9.47 37.80
CA VAL A 492 -30.70 9.43 37.80
C VAL A 492 -30.13 10.83 37.94
N ARG A 493 -30.62 11.79 37.13
CA ARG A 493 -30.17 13.19 37.16
C ARG A 493 -30.31 13.77 38.58
N ASN A 494 -31.47 13.66 39.20
CA ASN A 494 -31.71 14.16 40.55
C ASN A 494 -30.86 13.45 41.60
N ALA A 495 -30.72 12.13 41.50
CA ALA A 495 -29.87 11.35 42.42
C ALA A 495 -28.40 11.77 42.35
N MET A 496 -27.86 11.93 41.11
CA MET A 496 -26.48 12.34 40.93
C MET A 496 -26.23 13.77 41.44
N LEU A 497 -27.08 14.75 41.07
CA LEU A 497 -26.94 16.13 41.56
C LEU A 497 -27.08 16.22 43.08
N THR A 498 -27.93 15.40 43.69
CA THR A 498 -28.07 15.32 45.15
C THR A 498 -26.77 14.80 45.79
N VAL A 499 -26.22 13.70 45.26
CA VAL A 499 -24.97 13.12 45.75
C VAL A 499 -23.78 14.04 45.54
N MET A 500 -23.70 14.74 44.39
CA MET A 500 -22.66 15.72 44.10
C MET A 500 -22.72 17.00 44.95
N SER A 501 -23.76 17.19 45.80
CA SER A 501 -23.76 18.27 46.78
C SER A 501 -22.83 17.99 47.97
N GLU A 502 -22.40 16.75 48.17
CA GLU A 502 -21.38 16.33 49.12
C GLU A 502 -20.04 16.09 48.45
N PRO A 503 -19.02 16.92 48.69
CA PRO A 503 -17.70 16.72 48.08
C PRO A 503 -17.08 15.36 48.41
N GLY A 504 -16.51 14.69 47.41
CA GLY A 504 -15.89 13.38 47.55
C GLY A 504 -16.86 12.22 47.49
N SER A 505 -18.15 12.45 47.26
CA SER A 505 -19.12 11.41 46.97
C SER A 505 -18.81 10.73 45.63
N THR A 506 -19.23 9.49 45.51
CA THR A 506 -18.89 8.64 44.36
C THR A 506 -20.14 7.99 43.76
N PHE A 507 -19.94 7.22 42.72
CA PHE A 507 -20.99 6.46 42.05
C PHE A 507 -21.65 5.42 43.00
N VAL A 508 -20.96 4.96 44.04
CA VAL A 508 -21.50 4.06 45.07
C VAL A 508 -22.64 4.75 45.84
N GLU A 509 -22.45 6.02 46.19
CA GLU A 509 -23.44 6.82 46.88
C GLU A 509 -24.67 7.15 46.01
N VAL A 510 -24.55 7.16 44.70
CA VAL A 510 -25.71 7.33 43.79
C VAL A 510 -26.67 6.12 43.97
N VAL A 511 -26.10 4.91 43.97
CA VAL A 511 -26.92 3.71 44.18
C VAL A 511 -27.56 3.73 45.58
N ARG A 512 -26.79 4.15 46.58
CA ARG A 512 -27.31 4.31 47.96
C ARG A 512 -28.42 5.38 48.02
N CYS A 513 -28.29 6.51 47.36
CA CYS A 513 -29.29 7.56 47.27
C CYS A 513 -30.63 7.08 46.70
N LEU A 514 -30.56 6.13 45.77
CA LEU A 514 -31.76 5.49 45.17
C LEU A 514 -32.40 4.43 46.05
N THR A 515 -31.68 3.87 47.05
CA THR A 515 -32.16 2.74 47.87
C THR A 515 -32.39 3.10 49.34
N ASP A 516 -31.73 4.14 49.87
CA ASP A 516 -31.76 4.55 51.27
C ASP A 516 -32.35 5.94 51.45
N SER A 517 -33.62 6.03 51.84
CA SER A 517 -34.32 7.29 52.07
C SER A 517 -33.72 8.11 53.24
N ARG A 518 -33.09 7.45 54.23
CA ARG A 518 -32.42 8.16 55.33
C ARG A 518 -31.21 8.89 54.83
N TYR A 519 -30.44 8.28 53.94
CA TYR A 519 -29.30 8.91 53.32
C TYR A 519 -29.69 10.15 52.49
N VAL A 520 -30.82 10.11 51.80
CA VAL A 520 -31.37 11.28 51.07
C VAL A 520 -31.66 12.40 52.08
N GLN A 521 -32.30 12.10 53.23
CA GLN A 521 -32.61 13.08 54.27
C GLN A 521 -31.33 13.76 54.85
N GLU A 522 -30.25 12.99 54.97
CA GLU A 522 -28.94 13.52 55.43
C GLU A 522 -28.34 14.51 54.38
N LEU A 523 -28.58 14.27 53.10
CA LEU A 523 -28.04 15.10 51.99
C LEU A 523 -28.90 16.33 51.68
N LEU A 524 -30.21 16.30 51.87
CA LEU A 524 -31.14 17.38 51.49
C LEU A 524 -30.73 18.78 52.04
N PRO A 525 -30.23 18.94 53.27
CA PRO A 525 -29.75 20.24 53.73
C PRO A 525 -28.58 20.82 52.91
N LYS A 526 -27.79 19.97 52.25
CA LYS A 526 -26.63 20.35 51.46
C LYS A 526 -26.97 20.64 50.00
N VAL A 527 -28.17 20.25 49.55
CA VAL A 527 -28.64 20.50 48.19
C VAL A 527 -29.05 21.97 48.06
N THR A 528 -28.35 22.71 47.26
CA THR A 528 -28.59 24.14 47.03
C THR A 528 -29.66 24.40 45.98
N ASP A 529 -29.79 23.54 44.97
CA ASP A 529 -30.78 23.67 43.92
C ASP A 529 -32.19 23.33 44.41
N PRO A 530 -33.11 24.30 44.39
CA PRO A 530 -34.51 24.10 44.84
C PRO A 530 -35.28 23.09 44.02
N ILE A 531 -34.95 22.89 42.73
CA ILE A 531 -35.64 21.92 41.85
C ILE A 531 -35.25 20.51 42.22
N VAL A 532 -33.95 20.27 42.41
CA VAL A 532 -33.43 18.96 42.89
C VAL A 532 -33.98 18.63 44.26
N ARG A 533 -34.10 19.61 45.18
CA ARG A 533 -34.68 19.41 46.49
C ARG A 533 -36.15 19.03 46.39
N ARG A 534 -36.97 19.72 45.58
CA ARG A 534 -38.39 19.46 45.37
C ARG A 534 -38.66 18.07 44.76
N TYR A 535 -37.73 17.54 43.98
CA TYR A 535 -37.84 16.17 43.47
C TYR A 535 -38.02 15.17 44.61
N TRP A 536 -37.25 15.28 45.68
CA TRP A 536 -37.33 14.37 46.82
C TRP A 536 -38.45 14.71 47.78
N THR A 537 -38.69 15.99 48.09
CA THR A 537 -39.70 16.41 49.07
C THR A 537 -41.14 16.33 48.55
N ASP A 538 -41.37 16.60 47.26
CA ASP A 538 -42.67 16.67 46.70
C ASP A 538 -42.96 15.49 45.75
N GLN A 539 -42.17 15.31 44.70
CA GLN A 539 -42.46 14.33 43.65
C GLN A 539 -42.34 12.88 44.14
N ILE A 540 -41.20 12.53 44.71
CA ILE A 540 -40.96 11.18 45.24
C ILE A 540 -41.79 10.91 46.46
N ALA A 541 -41.95 11.88 47.38
CA ALA A 541 -42.75 11.72 48.58
C ALA A 541 -44.23 11.45 48.30
N GLN A 542 -44.78 12.01 47.22
CA GLN A 542 -46.18 11.81 46.80
C GLN A 542 -46.38 10.57 45.93
N THR A 543 -45.35 9.91 45.48
CA THR A 543 -45.43 8.68 44.67
C THR A 543 -45.72 7.49 45.58
N SER A 544 -46.62 6.59 45.17
CA SER A 544 -46.93 5.39 45.96
C SER A 544 -45.65 4.52 46.13
N ASP A 545 -45.50 3.88 47.28
CA ASP A 545 -44.32 3.08 47.58
C ASP A 545 -44.08 1.96 46.53
N PHE A 546 -45.15 1.41 45.98
CA PHE A 546 -45.06 0.39 44.92
C PHE A 546 -44.39 0.95 43.65
N HIS A 547 -44.87 2.08 43.09
CA HIS A 547 -44.31 2.68 41.90
C HIS A 547 -42.92 3.26 42.14
N LYS A 548 -42.64 3.75 43.32
CA LYS A 548 -41.34 4.21 43.75
C LYS A 548 -40.31 3.06 43.73
N SER A 549 -40.66 1.94 44.36
CA SER A 549 -39.81 0.74 44.39
C SER A 549 -39.55 0.22 42.99
N GLU A 550 -40.58 0.09 42.13
CA GLU A 550 -40.47 -0.43 40.77
C GLU A 550 -39.47 0.41 39.93
N VAL A 551 -39.57 1.74 39.94
CA VAL A 551 -38.68 2.64 39.17
C VAL A 551 -37.27 2.61 39.73
N LEU A 552 -37.11 2.67 41.07
CA LEU A 552 -35.79 2.75 41.68
C LEU A 552 -35.07 1.38 41.58
N ASP A 553 -35.74 0.28 41.75
CA ASP A 553 -35.19 -1.09 41.60
C ASP A 553 -34.71 -1.32 40.15
N TYR A 554 -35.50 -0.83 39.18
CA TYR A 554 -35.09 -0.89 37.78
C TYR A 554 -33.78 -0.12 37.54
N ILE A 555 -33.65 1.11 38.05
CA ILE A 555 -32.43 1.92 37.93
C ILE A 555 -31.27 1.24 38.65
N VAL A 556 -31.48 0.79 39.87
CA VAL A 556 -30.46 0.09 40.67
C VAL A 556 -29.96 -1.18 39.99
N SER A 557 -30.83 -1.93 39.28
CA SER A 557 -30.42 -3.11 38.54
C SER A 557 -29.39 -2.81 37.44
N LYS A 558 -29.41 -1.61 36.84
CA LYS A 558 -28.46 -1.17 35.79
C LYS A 558 -27.15 -0.65 36.39
N PHE A 559 -27.24 0.15 37.45
CA PHE A 559 -26.09 0.74 38.11
C PHE A 559 -25.41 -0.23 39.08
N GLY A 560 -26.21 -1.02 39.80
CA GLY A 560 -25.72 -1.92 40.83
C GLY A 560 -24.68 -2.92 40.33
N ARG A 561 -24.77 -3.31 39.08
CA ARG A 561 -23.83 -4.24 38.44
C ARG A 561 -22.36 -3.76 38.55
N PHE A 562 -22.10 -2.46 38.35
CA PHE A 562 -20.74 -1.90 38.46
C PHE A 562 -20.31 -1.71 39.91
N VAL A 563 -21.23 -1.48 40.83
CA VAL A 563 -20.98 -1.32 42.27
C VAL A 563 -20.83 -2.68 42.99
N THR A 564 -21.54 -3.70 42.55
CA THR A 564 -21.41 -5.07 43.11
C THR A 564 -20.12 -5.76 42.67
N ASN A 565 -19.61 -5.43 41.47
CA ASN A 565 -18.30 -5.92 41.05
C ASN A 565 -17.20 -5.30 41.90
N LYS A 566 -16.46 -6.13 42.65
CA LYS A 566 -15.44 -5.66 43.62
C LYS A 566 -14.34 -4.86 42.99
N THR A 567 -13.82 -5.28 41.81
CA THR A 567 -12.78 -4.58 41.09
C THR A 567 -13.25 -3.19 40.64
N MET A 568 -14.43 -3.12 40.03
CA MET A 568 -15.04 -1.86 39.58
C MET A 568 -15.32 -0.94 40.78
N ARG A 569 -15.90 -1.46 41.83
CA ARG A 569 -16.17 -0.67 43.05
C ARG A 569 -14.93 -0.07 43.66
N ASN A 570 -13.81 -0.80 43.69
CA ASN A 570 -12.53 -0.29 44.20
C ASN A 570 -11.93 0.80 43.33
N ILE A 571 -12.32 0.91 42.04
CA ILE A 571 -11.93 1.97 41.14
C ILE A 571 -12.84 3.19 41.29
N ILE A 572 -14.16 2.99 41.03
CA ILE A 572 -15.13 4.09 40.95
C ILE A 572 -15.67 4.55 42.32
N GLY A 573 -15.34 3.84 43.38
CA GLY A 573 -15.77 4.14 44.75
C GLY A 573 -14.75 4.93 45.56
N GLN A 574 -13.58 5.28 45.05
CA GLN A 574 -12.62 6.17 45.73
C GLN A 574 -13.06 7.63 45.63
N SER A 575 -12.95 8.38 46.74
CA SER A 575 -13.43 9.74 46.86
C SER A 575 -12.68 10.73 45.95
N LYS A 576 -11.45 10.41 45.54
CA LYS A 576 -10.62 11.22 44.62
C LYS A 576 -10.10 10.33 43.52
N SER A 577 -10.02 10.89 42.32
CA SER A 577 -9.31 10.26 41.21
C SER A 577 -7.81 10.22 41.52
N ALA A 578 -7.13 9.15 41.05
CA ALA A 578 -5.70 8.96 41.25
C ALA A 578 -4.85 10.01 40.52
N PHE A 579 -5.41 10.61 39.47
CA PHE A 579 -4.80 11.66 38.65
C PHE A 579 -5.85 12.64 38.16
N ASP A 580 -5.43 13.85 37.85
CA ASP A 580 -6.25 14.91 37.27
C ASP A 580 -5.97 15.02 35.77
N PHE A 581 -6.99 14.89 34.92
CA PHE A 581 -6.85 14.95 33.47
C PHE A 581 -6.38 16.34 32.98
N ARG A 582 -6.84 17.42 33.63
CA ARG A 582 -6.42 18.77 33.29
C ARG A 582 -4.92 18.97 33.59
N GLN A 583 -4.47 18.53 34.76
CA GLN A 583 -3.07 18.55 35.12
C GLN A 583 -2.22 17.70 34.15
N CYS A 584 -2.70 16.50 33.78
CA CYS A 584 -2.01 15.67 32.81
C CYS A 584 -1.78 16.40 31.47
N MET A 585 -2.78 17.17 31.00
CA MET A 585 -2.67 17.93 29.77
C MET A 585 -1.69 19.10 29.89
N ASP A 586 -1.79 19.85 30.98
CA ASP A 586 -1.01 21.08 31.18
C ASP A 586 0.47 20.78 31.49
N GLU A 587 0.76 19.71 32.23
CA GLU A 587 2.12 19.25 32.52
C GLU A 587 2.71 18.36 31.37
N GLY A 588 1.90 17.90 30.43
CA GLY A 588 2.35 17.04 29.34
C GLY A 588 2.68 15.62 29.78
N LYS A 589 1.86 15.03 30.68
CA LYS A 589 2.01 13.66 31.16
C LYS A 589 1.69 12.65 30.06
N ILE A 590 2.10 11.40 30.29
CA ILE A 590 1.85 10.26 29.43
C ILE A 590 0.85 9.36 30.14
N LEU A 591 -0.40 9.35 29.65
CA LEU A 591 -1.49 8.57 30.25
C LEU A 591 -1.78 7.33 29.37
N LEU A 592 -1.45 6.15 29.87
CA LEU A 592 -1.66 4.88 29.21
C LEU A 592 -2.83 4.14 29.87
N ILE A 593 -3.95 4.05 29.17
CA ILE A 593 -5.23 3.51 29.70
C ILE A 593 -5.48 2.12 29.10
N ASN A 594 -5.10 1.08 29.83
CA ASN A 594 -5.23 -0.31 29.44
C ASN A 594 -6.60 -0.87 29.84
N LEU A 595 -7.54 -0.88 28.90
CA LEU A 595 -8.90 -1.40 29.13
C LEU A 595 -9.08 -2.84 28.61
N SER A 596 -8.08 -3.68 28.74
CA SER A 596 -8.08 -5.05 28.21
C SER A 596 -9.38 -5.82 28.53
N LYS A 597 -10.20 -6.02 27.49
CA LYS A 597 -11.46 -6.77 27.58
C LYS A 597 -11.27 -8.21 28.10
N GLY A 598 -10.12 -8.80 27.77
CA GLY A 598 -9.78 -10.15 28.24
C GLY A 598 -9.58 -10.25 29.75
N LYS A 599 -9.15 -9.17 30.40
CA LYS A 599 -8.91 -9.11 31.84
C LYS A 599 -10.13 -8.57 32.62
N LEU A 600 -10.79 -7.56 32.08
CA LEU A 600 -11.88 -6.82 32.73
C LEU A 600 -13.29 -7.38 32.42
N GLY A 601 -13.43 -8.06 31.29
CA GLY A 601 -14.70 -8.32 30.65
C GLY A 601 -15.19 -7.14 29.81
N GLU A 602 -16.01 -7.42 28.81
CA GLU A 602 -16.40 -6.44 27.78
C GLU A 602 -17.21 -5.26 28.37
N GLU A 603 -18.15 -5.54 29.26
CA GLU A 603 -19.03 -4.52 29.87
C GLU A 603 -18.24 -3.53 30.74
N ASN A 604 -17.30 -4.00 31.58
CA ASN A 604 -16.50 -3.14 32.44
C ASN A 604 -15.52 -2.28 31.64
N SER A 605 -14.89 -2.89 30.63
CA SER A 605 -14.02 -2.19 29.70
C SER A 605 -14.77 -1.07 28.97
N SER A 606 -15.93 -1.39 28.40
CA SER A 606 -16.77 -0.41 27.70
C SER A 606 -17.26 0.70 28.63
N PHE A 607 -17.71 0.34 29.85
CA PHE A 607 -18.15 1.32 30.86
C PHE A 607 -17.03 2.32 31.20
N LEU A 608 -15.83 1.83 31.53
CA LEU A 608 -14.71 2.71 31.86
C LEU A 608 -14.32 3.60 30.69
N GLY A 609 -14.23 3.08 29.48
CA GLY A 609 -13.88 3.86 28.29
C GLY A 609 -14.92 4.95 27.99
N LEU A 610 -16.22 4.61 28.09
CA LEU A 610 -17.31 5.56 27.89
C LEU A 610 -17.36 6.67 28.96
N VAL A 611 -16.82 6.44 30.15
CA VAL A 611 -16.68 7.46 31.20
C VAL A 611 -15.43 8.33 31.00
N LEU A 612 -14.33 7.72 30.58
CA LEU A 612 -13.04 8.41 30.44
C LEU A 612 -13.10 9.49 29.38
N ILE A 613 -13.75 9.22 28.24
CA ILE A 613 -13.85 10.17 27.13
C ILE A 613 -14.50 11.50 27.54
N PRO A 614 -15.69 11.54 28.17
CA PRO A 614 -16.27 12.79 28.68
C PRO A 614 -15.40 13.50 29.71
N LYS A 615 -14.71 12.77 30.60
CA LYS A 615 -13.79 13.39 31.57
C LYS A 615 -12.61 14.07 30.90
N ILE A 616 -12.03 13.46 29.86
CA ILE A 616 -10.98 14.06 29.05
C ILE A 616 -11.51 15.34 28.37
N LEU A 617 -12.73 15.31 27.83
CA LEU A 617 -13.35 16.49 27.21
C LEU A 617 -13.56 17.62 28.22
N VAL A 618 -14.14 17.33 29.38
CA VAL A 618 -14.33 18.33 30.46
C VAL A 618 -13.02 18.97 30.86
N ALA A 619 -11.97 18.16 31.02
CA ALA A 619 -10.62 18.64 31.32
C ALA A 619 -10.06 19.53 30.20
N ALA A 620 -10.27 19.16 28.94
CA ALA A 620 -9.85 19.98 27.80
C ALA A 620 -10.60 21.31 27.75
N MET A 621 -11.94 21.29 27.88
CA MET A 621 -12.77 22.49 27.86
C MET A 621 -12.43 23.46 29.02
N SER A 622 -12.06 22.94 30.20
CA SER A 622 -11.63 23.78 31.32
C SER A 622 -10.38 24.60 31.04
N ARG A 623 -9.60 24.23 29.98
CA ARG A 623 -8.43 25.00 29.53
C ARG A 623 -8.78 26.34 28.86
N GLN A 624 -10.08 26.67 28.69
CA GLN A 624 -10.50 28.02 28.28
C GLN A 624 -10.01 29.13 29.20
N GLU A 625 -9.69 28.83 30.46
CA GLU A 625 -9.11 29.74 31.42
C GLU A 625 -7.66 30.16 31.06
N ILE A 626 -6.97 29.40 30.21
CA ILE A 626 -5.61 29.67 29.75
C ILE A 626 -5.69 30.27 28.34
N PRO A 627 -4.91 31.36 28.04
CA PRO A 627 -4.78 31.86 26.66
C PRO A 627 -4.40 30.75 25.67
N GLU A 628 -4.93 30.80 24.46
CA GLU A 628 -4.76 29.73 23.48
C GLU A 628 -3.28 29.42 23.18
N GLU A 629 -2.45 30.45 23.08
CA GLU A 629 -1.02 30.36 22.78
C GLU A 629 -0.20 29.67 23.91
N GLN A 630 -0.75 29.61 25.13
CA GLN A 630 -0.11 28.97 26.29
C GLN A 630 -0.58 27.52 26.50
N ARG A 631 -1.60 27.09 25.78
CA ARG A 631 -2.10 25.71 25.86
C ARG A 631 -1.11 24.76 25.17
N ARG A 632 -0.60 23.80 25.93
CA ARG A 632 0.25 22.74 25.36
C ARG A 632 -0.61 21.79 24.51
N ASP A 633 -0.08 21.34 23.37
CA ASP A 633 -0.70 20.26 22.60
C ASP A 633 -0.71 18.96 23.42
N PHE A 634 -1.87 18.32 23.44
CA PHE A 634 -2.07 17.03 24.06
C PHE A 634 -2.68 16.05 23.06
N PHE A 635 -2.05 14.90 22.86
CA PHE A 635 -2.42 13.96 21.82
C PHE A 635 -3.19 12.78 22.38
N LEU A 636 -4.46 12.65 21.99
CA LEU A 636 -5.34 11.56 22.40
C LEU A 636 -5.41 10.50 21.26
N TYR A 637 -4.92 9.32 21.56
CA TYR A 637 -4.96 8.15 20.69
C TYR A 637 -6.03 7.18 21.19
N VAL A 638 -6.99 6.80 20.33
CA VAL A 638 -8.04 5.84 20.68
C VAL A 638 -8.06 4.73 19.64
N ASP A 639 -7.64 3.53 20.04
CA ASP A 639 -7.81 2.35 19.21
C ASP A 639 -9.22 1.76 19.40
N GLU A 640 -9.74 1.11 18.34
CA GLU A 640 -11.11 0.58 18.32
C GLU A 640 -12.15 1.60 18.80
N PHE A 641 -12.06 2.80 18.29
CA PHE A 641 -12.80 4.00 18.67
C PHE A 641 -14.32 3.78 18.77
N GLN A 642 -14.91 2.92 17.95
CA GLN A 642 -16.35 2.61 17.97
C GLN A 642 -16.85 2.08 19.34
N ASN A 643 -15.97 1.53 20.16
CA ASN A 643 -16.33 1.05 21.50
C ASN A 643 -16.66 2.20 22.46
N PHE A 644 -16.13 3.40 22.18
CA PHE A 644 -16.15 4.56 23.08
C PHE A 644 -16.88 5.75 22.47
N ALA A 645 -17.30 5.66 21.21
CA ALA A 645 -17.97 6.72 20.49
C ALA A 645 -19.40 6.93 21.03
N THR A 646 -19.64 8.11 21.58
CA THR A 646 -20.95 8.62 22.02
C THR A 646 -21.29 9.90 21.25
N PRO A 647 -22.55 10.39 21.28
CA PRO A 647 -22.87 11.72 20.72
C PRO A 647 -22.01 12.84 21.29
N ASP A 648 -21.63 12.77 22.57
CA ASP A 648 -20.70 13.75 23.16
C ASP A 648 -19.35 13.79 22.46
N PHE A 649 -18.93 12.69 21.83
CA PHE A 649 -17.70 12.63 21.06
C PHE A 649 -17.79 13.46 19.75
N ALA A 650 -18.97 13.61 19.18
CA ALA A 650 -19.18 14.48 18.03
C ALA A 650 -18.87 15.96 18.39
N THR A 651 -19.26 16.36 19.63
CA THR A 651 -18.90 17.68 20.18
C THR A 651 -17.39 17.82 20.38
N ILE A 652 -16.70 16.77 20.86
CA ILE A 652 -15.23 16.79 20.97
C ILE A 652 -14.58 17.06 19.63
N LEU A 653 -14.94 16.30 18.59
CA LEU A 653 -14.36 16.46 17.25
C LEU A 653 -14.55 17.87 16.68
N SER A 654 -15.63 18.56 17.03
CA SER A 654 -15.88 19.93 16.53
C SER A 654 -15.16 21.02 17.35
N GLU A 655 -14.92 20.81 18.65
CA GLU A 655 -14.46 21.86 19.57
C GLU A 655 -13.07 21.67 20.12
N ALA A 656 -12.54 20.43 20.20
CA ALA A 656 -11.30 20.08 20.88
C ALA A 656 -10.07 20.81 20.33
N ARG A 657 -10.07 21.21 19.07
CA ARG A 657 -9.02 22.01 18.44
C ARG A 657 -8.68 23.28 19.22
N LYS A 658 -9.71 24.01 19.68
CA LYS A 658 -9.54 25.26 20.45
C LYS A 658 -8.80 25.05 21.76
N TYR A 659 -8.89 23.84 22.31
CA TYR A 659 -8.27 23.48 23.59
C TYR A 659 -6.95 22.73 23.43
N HIS A 660 -6.41 22.66 22.20
CA HIS A 660 -5.21 21.91 21.85
C HIS A 660 -5.26 20.43 22.28
N LEU A 661 -6.45 19.82 22.15
CA LEU A 661 -6.63 18.39 22.27
C LEU A 661 -6.68 17.77 20.87
N ASN A 662 -5.64 17.06 20.50
CA ASN A 662 -5.42 16.52 19.16
C ASN A 662 -5.80 15.05 19.14
N LEU A 663 -6.84 14.68 18.39
CA LEU A 663 -7.35 13.31 18.34
C LEU A 663 -6.73 12.52 17.18
N THR A 664 -6.32 11.30 17.49
CA THR A 664 -5.98 10.28 16.50
C THR A 664 -6.80 9.03 16.83
N VAL A 665 -7.81 8.76 16.03
CA VAL A 665 -8.76 7.67 16.30
C VAL A 665 -8.71 6.61 15.21
N ALA A 666 -8.78 5.34 15.60
CA ALA A 666 -8.77 4.22 14.68
C ALA A 666 -9.95 3.28 14.88
N ASN A 667 -10.50 2.75 13.78
CA ASN A 667 -11.50 1.69 13.82
C ASN A 667 -11.36 0.69 12.66
N GLN A 668 -12.14 -0.40 12.72
CA GLN A 668 -12.07 -1.46 11.73
C GLN A 668 -13.02 -1.23 10.57
N PHE A 669 -14.25 -0.75 10.82
CA PHE A 669 -15.19 -0.42 9.76
C PHE A 669 -16.23 0.62 10.20
N ILE A 670 -16.73 1.40 9.24
CA ILE A 670 -17.58 2.57 9.45
C ILE A 670 -18.93 2.21 10.03
N GLY A 671 -19.50 1.08 9.62
CA GLY A 671 -20.83 0.65 10.03
C GLY A 671 -21.04 0.38 11.53
N GLN A 672 -19.94 0.37 12.32
CA GLN A 672 -19.99 0.27 13.78
C GLN A 672 -20.28 1.60 14.48
N MET A 673 -20.17 2.73 13.77
CA MET A 673 -20.42 4.06 14.33
C MET A 673 -21.88 4.48 14.15
N GLU A 674 -22.40 5.17 15.14
CA GLU A 674 -23.68 5.89 15.03
C GLU A 674 -23.58 6.98 13.96
N GLU A 675 -24.70 7.29 13.29
CA GLU A 675 -24.72 8.22 12.16
C GLU A 675 -24.22 9.60 12.54
N GLU A 676 -24.56 10.09 13.72
CA GLU A 676 -24.11 11.39 14.23
C GLU A 676 -22.60 11.45 14.41
N VAL A 677 -22.01 10.41 15.01
CA VAL A 677 -20.54 10.30 15.19
C VAL A 677 -19.84 10.18 13.85
N LYS A 678 -20.38 9.37 12.94
CA LYS A 678 -19.85 9.19 11.60
C LYS A 678 -19.79 10.54 10.85
N ASN A 679 -20.88 11.31 10.87
CA ASN A 679 -20.94 12.62 10.22
C ASN A 679 -19.97 13.61 10.87
N ALA A 680 -19.81 13.57 12.19
CA ALA A 680 -18.83 14.40 12.89
C ALA A 680 -17.38 14.05 12.53
N VAL A 681 -17.05 12.76 12.42
CA VAL A 681 -15.71 12.31 11.98
C VAL A 681 -15.40 12.84 10.59
N PHE A 682 -16.23 12.53 9.60
CA PHE A 682 -15.96 12.94 8.22
C PHE A 682 -16.06 14.45 7.96
N GLY A 683 -16.81 15.18 8.81
CA GLY A 683 -16.95 16.64 8.70
C GLY A 683 -15.84 17.45 9.38
N ASN A 684 -15.14 16.89 10.37
CA ASN A 684 -14.18 17.65 11.19
C ASN A 684 -12.73 17.15 11.10
N VAL A 685 -12.50 15.93 10.58
CA VAL A 685 -11.17 15.36 10.50
C VAL A 685 -10.38 15.95 9.32
N GLY A 686 -9.21 16.50 9.60
CA GLY A 686 -8.31 17.05 8.57
C GLY A 686 -7.49 15.99 7.83
N THR A 687 -7.17 14.87 8.50
CA THR A 687 -6.39 13.78 7.89
C THR A 687 -7.13 12.45 7.99
N LEU A 688 -7.34 11.82 6.85
CA LEU A 688 -7.95 10.51 6.70
C LEU A 688 -6.91 9.51 6.15
N ILE A 689 -6.65 8.42 6.87
CA ILE A 689 -5.73 7.36 6.46
C ILE A 689 -6.51 6.06 6.32
N ALA A 690 -6.65 5.58 5.08
CA ALA A 690 -7.38 4.37 4.76
C ALA A 690 -6.43 3.24 4.37
N PHE A 691 -6.30 2.24 5.23
CA PHE A 691 -5.74 0.95 4.90
C PHE A 691 -6.76 0.13 4.10
N ARG A 692 -6.45 -1.14 3.81
CA ARG A 692 -7.40 -2.04 3.17
C ARG A 692 -8.69 -2.17 3.98
N VAL A 693 -9.83 -1.91 3.35
CA VAL A 693 -11.16 -1.93 3.93
C VAL A 693 -12.08 -3.01 3.32
N GLY A 694 -13.28 -3.15 3.83
CA GLY A 694 -14.34 -3.97 3.24
C GLY A 694 -15.05 -3.25 2.10
N VAL A 695 -15.86 -3.99 1.33
CA VAL A 695 -16.62 -3.44 0.18
C VAL A 695 -17.54 -2.30 0.61
N THR A 696 -18.30 -2.48 1.68
CA THR A 696 -19.24 -1.47 2.19
C THR A 696 -18.55 -0.18 2.56
N ASP A 697 -17.40 -0.26 3.26
CA ASP A 697 -16.61 0.90 3.64
C ASP A 697 -15.95 1.55 2.43
N ALA A 698 -15.47 0.74 1.47
CA ALA A 698 -14.85 1.24 0.25
C ALA A 698 -15.83 2.08 -0.57
N SER A 699 -17.08 1.65 -0.71
CA SER A 699 -18.14 2.42 -1.40
C SER A 699 -18.43 3.75 -0.70
N TYR A 700 -18.34 3.81 0.63
CA TYR A 700 -18.50 5.06 1.38
C TYR A 700 -17.26 5.96 1.19
N LEU A 701 -16.07 5.41 1.42
CA LEU A 701 -14.79 6.13 1.40
C LEU A 701 -14.39 6.60 0.01
N GLN A 702 -14.86 5.96 -1.05
CA GLN A 702 -14.56 6.36 -2.42
C GLN A 702 -14.83 7.85 -2.66
N ARG A 703 -15.90 8.40 -2.07
CA ARG A 703 -16.25 9.82 -2.19
C ARG A 703 -15.17 10.75 -1.65
N GLU A 704 -14.43 10.30 -0.64
CA GLU A 704 -13.33 11.05 -0.01
C GLU A 704 -12.03 10.98 -0.82
N PHE A 705 -11.82 9.90 -1.58
CA PHE A 705 -10.59 9.61 -2.31
C PHE A 705 -10.68 9.84 -3.83
N GLN A 706 -11.88 10.14 -4.35
CA GLN A 706 -12.05 10.50 -5.76
C GLN A 706 -11.39 11.85 -6.07
N PRO A 707 -10.93 12.06 -7.33
CA PRO A 707 -10.95 11.13 -8.47
C PRO A 707 -9.73 10.19 -8.52
N VAL A 708 -8.83 10.23 -7.53
CA VAL A 708 -7.51 9.56 -7.56
C VAL A 708 -7.65 8.05 -7.38
N PHE A 709 -8.40 7.62 -6.36
CA PHE A 709 -8.58 6.21 -6.02
C PHE A 709 -10.04 5.77 -6.14
N THR A 710 -10.21 4.52 -6.55
CA THR A 710 -11.51 3.87 -6.73
C THR A 710 -11.82 2.94 -5.57
N GLU A 711 -13.05 2.44 -5.51
CA GLU A 711 -13.48 1.39 -4.56
C GLU A 711 -12.57 0.15 -4.64
N THR A 712 -12.25 -0.27 -5.85
CA THR A 712 -11.37 -1.42 -6.09
C THR A 712 -9.98 -1.21 -5.50
N ASP A 713 -9.44 0.00 -5.59
CA ASP A 713 -8.15 0.32 -4.99
C ASP A 713 -8.20 0.20 -3.47
N LEU A 714 -9.23 0.76 -2.81
CA LEU A 714 -9.42 0.72 -1.35
C LEU A 714 -9.54 -0.71 -0.79
N ILE A 715 -10.18 -1.61 -1.55
CA ILE A 715 -10.36 -3.03 -1.16
C ILE A 715 -9.04 -3.81 -1.28
N ASN A 716 -8.16 -3.42 -2.21
CA ASN A 716 -6.98 -4.19 -2.59
C ASN A 716 -5.66 -3.60 -2.08
N VAL A 717 -5.69 -2.57 -1.24
CA VAL A 717 -4.48 -2.00 -0.62
C VAL A 717 -3.63 -3.09 0.02
N GLU A 718 -2.34 -3.08 -0.24
CA GLU A 718 -1.39 -4.04 0.33
C GLU A 718 -1.22 -3.82 1.84
N ARG A 719 -0.78 -4.87 2.56
CA ARG A 719 -0.50 -4.76 3.99
C ARG A 719 0.61 -3.72 4.24
N PHE A 720 0.47 -2.91 5.28
CA PHE A 720 1.34 -1.78 5.59
C PHE A 720 1.40 -0.68 4.52
N HIS A 721 0.43 -0.64 3.62
CA HIS A 721 0.20 0.48 2.72
C HIS A 721 -1.14 1.12 3.05
N ALA A 722 -1.26 2.42 2.77
CA ALA A 722 -2.48 3.17 3.00
C ALA A 722 -2.65 4.26 1.95
N TYR A 723 -3.89 4.71 1.78
CA TYR A 723 -4.19 5.96 1.11
C TYR A 723 -4.42 7.06 2.13
N MET A 724 -3.86 8.21 1.86
CA MET A 724 -3.94 9.36 2.74
C MET A 724 -4.57 10.53 2.01
N LYS A 725 -5.59 11.13 2.64
CA LYS A 725 -6.14 12.44 2.31
C LYS A 725 -5.84 13.34 3.49
N THR A 726 -5.23 14.50 3.26
CA THR A 726 -4.82 15.41 4.33
C THR A 726 -5.01 16.85 3.92
N ILE A 727 -4.87 17.74 4.87
CA ILE A 727 -4.76 19.17 4.69
C ILE A 727 -3.32 19.60 4.95
N VAL A 728 -2.89 20.67 4.33
CA VAL A 728 -1.62 21.34 4.60
C VAL A 728 -1.90 22.83 4.69
N ASP A 729 -1.52 23.47 5.78
CA ASP A 729 -1.83 24.89 6.05
C ASP A 729 -3.33 25.22 5.88
N ASN A 730 -4.20 24.32 6.35
CA ASN A 730 -5.66 24.36 6.21
C ASN A 730 -6.25 24.17 4.81
N GLU A 731 -5.42 23.91 3.78
CA GLU A 731 -5.89 23.65 2.41
C GLU A 731 -5.85 22.13 2.12
N PRO A 732 -6.91 21.57 1.52
CA PRO A 732 -6.96 20.17 1.17
C PRO A 732 -5.99 19.86 0.01
N VAL A 733 -5.23 18.77 0.13
CA VAL A 733 -4.37 18.28 -0.96
C VAL A 733 -4.95 17.01 -1.59
N PRO A 734 -4.62 16.74 -2.87
CA PRO A 734 -5.06 15.51 -3.53
C PRO A 734 -4.66 14.26 -2.74
N PRO A 735 -5.50 13.22 -2.69
CA PRO A 735 -5.16 11.96 -2.05
C PRO A 735 -3.94 11.28 -2.69
N PHE A 736 -3.14 10.60 -1.88
CA PHE A 736 -1.92 9.92 -2.31
C PHE A 736 -1.70 8.61 -1.56
N SER A 737 -0.75 7.80 -2.03
CA SER A 737 -0.38 6.53 -1.40
C SER A 737 0.82 6.65 -0.50
N VAL A 738 0.80 5.92 0.63
CA VAL A 738 1.88 5.89 1.63
C VAL A 738 2.24 4.44 1.93
N ASP A 739 3.52 4.14 1.93
CA ASP A 739 4.13 2.91 2.40
C ASP A 739 4.59 3.10 3.85
N LEU A 740 4.03 2.29 4.74
CA LEU A 740 4.34 2.27 6.18
C LEU A 740 5.18 1.04 6.56
N THR A 741 5.75 0.36 5.58
CA THR A 741 6.60 -0.82 5.81
C THR A 741 7.84 -0.44 6.61
N LYS A 742 8.18 -1.25 7.61
CA LYS A 742 9.31 -1.03 8.51
C LYS A 742 10.27 -2.18 8.52
N ASP A 743 11.53 -1.85 8.77
CA ASP A 743 12.49 -2.88 9.17
C ASP A 743 12.17 -3.35 10.60
N MET A 744 11.54 -4.51 10.69
CA MET A 744 11.13 -5.11 11.96
C MET A 744 12.30 -5.43 12.89
N LYS A 745 13.53 -5.57 12.38
CA LYS A 745 14.72 -5.79 13.21
C LYS A 745 15.14 -4.51 13.92
N VAL A 746 15.18 -3.40 13.17
CA VAL A 746 15.48 -2.07 13.72
C VAL A 746 14.40 -1.65 14.71
N TRP A 747 13.12 -1.89 14.36
CA TRP A 747 12.00 -1.56 15.24
C TRP A 747 12.10 -2.30 16.57
N LYS A 748 12.25 -3.63 16.58
CA LYS A 748 12.36 -4.42 17.81
C LYS A 748 13.61 -4.11 18.65
N ALA A 749 14.69 -3.66 18.05
CA ALA A 749 15.91 -3.28 18.77
C ALA A 749 15.72 -2.06 19.69
N GLY A 750 14.70 -1.23 19.44
CA GLY A 750 14.36 -0.09 20.29
C GLY A 750 13.58 -0.43 21.57
N ALA A 751 13.07 -1.65 21.71
CA ALA A 751 12.25 -2.06 22.85
C ALA A 751 13.10 -2.38 24.09
N ASN A 752 12.68 -1.87 25.26
CA ASN A 752 13.34 -2.14 26.54
C ASN A 752 12.36 -2.68 27.59
N GLU A 753 12.28 -3.98 27.72
CA GLU A 753 11.42 -4.68 28.67
C GLU A 753 11.70 -4.35 30.15
N LYS A 754 12.96 -4.08 30.49
CA LYS A 754 13.36 -3.76 31.88
C LYS A 754 12.84 -2.38 32.27
N ILE A 755 12.99 -1.41 31.40
CA ILE A 755 12.48 -0.04 31.62
C ILE A 755 10.95 -0.07 31.66
N ALA A 756 10.30 -0.82 30.76
CA ALA A 756 8.84 -0.96 30.77
C ALA A 756 8.32 -1.45 32.11
N LYS A 757 8.89 -2.52 32.68
CA LYS A 757 8.52 -3.04 34.00
C LYS A 757 8.74 -2.03 35.11
N ALA A 758 9.85 -1.31 35.08
CA ALA A 758 10.15 -0.28 36.08
C ALA A 758 9.15 0.90 36.01
N ILE A 759 8.77 1.34 34.81
CA ILE A 759 7.76 2.39 34.59
C ILE A 759 6.39 1.95 35.13
N ILE A 760 5.96 0.74 34.80
CA ILE A 760 4.66 0.20 35.26
C ILE A 760 4.64 0.14 36.81
N GLU A 761 5.70 -0.37 37.43
CA GLU A 761 5.76 -0.47 38.89
C GLU A 761 5.87 0.91 39.55
N LEU A 762 6.63 1.84 39.01
CA LEU A 762 6.68 3.23 39.49
C LEU A 762 5.27 3.88 39.46
N SER A 763 4.58 3.77 38.36
CA SER A 763 3.22 4.29 38.20
C SER A 763 2.25 3.65 39.19
N ARG A 764 2.32 2.32 39.35
CA ARG A 764 1.54 1.55 40.28
C ARG A 764 1.70 1.99 41.72
N LEU A 765 2.95 2.22 42.15
CA LEU A 765 3.28 2.69 43.51
C LEU A 765 2.85 4.16 43.74
N LYS A 766 2.99 5.02 42.74
CA LYS A 766 2.70 6.45 42.84
C LYS A 766 1.18 6.73 42.82
N TYR A 767 0.41 6.05 41.99
CA TYR A 767 -0.99 6.36 41.76
C TYR A 767 -1.97 5.31 42.31
N GLY A 768 -1.55 4.05 42.48
CA GLY A 768 -2.37 2.98 43.04
C GLY A 768 -2.32 2.97 44.59
N ARG A 769 -3.46 2.75 45.20
CA ARG A 769 -3.62 2.65 46.67
C ARG A 769 -3.76 1.22 47.13
N PRO A 770 -3.22 0.82 48.32
CA PRO A 770 -3.43 -0.53 48.85
C PRO A 770 -4.90 -0.83 48.94
N LYS A 771 -5.29 -2.02 48.46
CA LYS A 771 -6.68 -2.50 48.37
C LYS A 771 -7.42 -2.44 49.71
N GLU A 772 -6.73 -2.83 50.79
CA GLU A 772 -7.34 -2.87 52.14
C GLU A 772 -7.77 -1.47 52.60
N LEU A 773 -6.97 -0.46 52.30
CA LEU A 773 -7.27 0.95 52.65
C LEU A 773 -8.46 1.45 51.80
N VAL A 774 -8.50 1.09 50.51
CA VAL A 774 -9.60 1.48 49.63
C VAL A 774 -10.91 0.83 50.04
N GLU A 775 -10.91 -0.48 50.38
CA GLU A 775 -12.09 -1.20 50.82
C GLU A 775 -12.60 -0.68 52.16
N ALA A 776 -11.70 -0.37 53.10
CA ALA A 776 -12.08 0.22 54.37
C ALA A 776 -12.72 1.63 54.23
N GLU A 777 -12.15 2.47 53.39
CA GLU A 777 -12.69 3.82 53.07
C GLU A 777 -14.10 3.72 52.47
N ILE A 778 -14.26 2.87 51.44
CA ILE A 778 -15.55 2.67 50.78
C ILE A 778 -16.59 2.15 51.75
N SER A 779 -16.25 1.11 52.56
CA SER A 779 -17.18 0.50 53.50
C SER A 779 -17.60 1.51 54.58
N GLN A 780 -16.66 2.31 55.10
CA GLN A 780 -16.98 3.32 56.09
C GLN A 780 -17.92 4.41 55.53
N ARG A 781 -17.63 4.92 54.31
CA ARG A 781 -18.40 5.99 53.70
C ARG A 781 -19.74 5.55 53.17
N ALA A 782 -19.82 4.42 52.54
CA ALA A 782 -21.06 3.87 52.01
C ALA A 782 -21.91 3.14 53.06
N ARG A 783 -21.35 2.94 54.24
CA ARG A 783 -21.99 2.16 55.35
C ARG A 783 -22.40 0.76 54.85
N LEU A 784 -21.51 0.08 54.12
CA LEU A 784 -21.70 -1.28 53.59
C LEU A 784 -21.33 -2.32 54.63
#